data_981959086c010b2d751e0a6e1ecdd27e
#
_entry.id   981959086c010b2d751e0a6e1ecdd27e
#
_cell.length_a   1.000
_cell.length_b   1.000
_cell.length_c   1.000
_cell.angle_alpha   90.00
_cell.angle_beta   90.00
_cell.angle_gamma   90.00
#
_symmetry.space_group_name_H-M   'P 1'
#
loop_
_entity.id
_entity.type
_entity.pdbx_description
1 polymer ?
#
loop_
_entity_poly.entity_id
_entity_poly.type
_entity_poly.pdbx_seq_one_letter_code
_entity_poly.pdbx_strand_id
1 'polypeptide(L)'
;MELQTITIKEYLTRKGISFRESGKELISHCLFNNCDKDSSGTEAHLYFSAETGQYECKKCGEKGNIVTLAKHLGDSIKDIALHPILSDKKPRKSTKFNAELVETCHQALPTHIRQYLNARGITDAVVNEYKLGWGEFYGKLWITIPIKDIYGAFSFFKLRQDPSVGNDKITYPNGIEAQLYDWEMLTNDNKPLMICEGELDRLALISKGITAITSTHGATTFKQEWIEKVGKGRKIYVCYDNDDTGKKGAEKVAKMVENGGNETYITILPQEVGEKGDITDYLIKLNGNVDDLFGKYAKRLSDWEKSERIKKIAKPDREVSFDEWQKIIKGNFPELLFPSEIGLSIIAQILIKEITNPFALVLVDVPSAGKTISINFFSEINELTYASDKFTPASFVSNASNVKKEKLADIDLLPRLKYKMFLIRDLSTIFSKRDDDLNECLGLLTRVLDGEGLNTDSGIHGQRQYVGEYLFMILAGSTPIPPRVWKMMGNLGSRLFFLNMGAREKSELELAEQLTTLAYKEKEKTCRKATKDFLYGLWHKYSLGLDWDKTADKQEYKLVIARCAQLLAKLRGVINVWKDKSQDGEVYDYTYPVIEKPDRINQLFYNLCRGHALVCERTQINQEDLRLIVELAVDSAPTIRAKLFRKLFVTCAHKWQET
;
A
#
# COMPACT_ATOMS: atom_id res chain seq x y z
N MET A 1 38.44 32.53 9.48
CA MET A 1 38.14 31.94 10.83
C MET A 1 38.39 30.45 10.67
N GLU A 2 39.51 30.01 11.24
CA GLU A 2 39.87 28.58 11.23
C GLU A 2 38.86 27.83 12.12
N LEU A 3 38.21 26.82 11.55
CA LEU A 3 37.31 25.93 12.28
C LEU A 3 38.17 25.03 13.18
N GLN A 4 38.12 25.25 14.46
CA GLN A 4 38.78 24.38 15.46
C GLN A 4 38.01 23.08 15.61
N THR A 5 38.72 21.97 15.42
CA THR A 5 38.21 20.62 15.62
C THR A 5 38.31 20.24 17.11
N ILE A 6 37.19 19.76 17.67
CA ILE A 6 37.10 19.43 19.09
C ILE A 6 36.93 17.91 19.27
N THR A 7 37.70 17.29 20.16
CA THR A 7 37.54 15.85 20.52
C THR A 7 36.38 15.70 21.52
N ILE A 8 35.83 14.47 21.66
CA ILE A 8 34.80 14.20 22.67
C ILE A 8 35.26 14.57 24.08
N LYS A 9 36.54 14.34 24.39
CA LYS A 9 37.14 14.67 25.68
C LYS A 9 37.15 16.20 25.92
N GLU A 10 37.58 16.96 24.92
CA GLU A 10 37.57 18.43 24.98
C GLU A 10 36.14 18.98 25.03
N TYR A 11 35.20 18.36 24.33
CA TYR A 11 33.80 18.74 24.36
C TYR A 11 33.19 18.56 25.75
N LEU A 12 33.39 17.38 26.35
CA LEU A 12 32.93 17.09 27.73
C LEU A 12 33.53 18.05 28.75
N THR A 13 34.85 18.34 28.65
CA THR A 13 35.56 19.28 29.51
C THR A 13 34.99 20.70 29.34
N ARG A 14 34.78 21.16 28.12
CA ARG A 14 34.18 22.47 27.82
C ARG A 14 32.77 22.64 28.40
N LYS A 15 32.00 21.56 28.45
CA LYS A 15 30.66 21.53 29.04
C LYS A 15 30.64 21.33 30.54
N GLY A 16 31.79 21.20 31.17
CA GLY A 16 31.89 20.97 32.63
C GLY A 16 31.38 19.59 33.06
N ILE A 17 31.32 18.65 32.14
CA ILE A 17 30.88 17.29 32.42
C ILE A 17 32.08 16.52 32.97
N SER A 18 31.99 16.08 34.23
CA SER A 18 33.02 15.27 34.86
C SER A 18 33.00 13.84 34.34
N PHE A 19 34.18 13.30 34.04
CA PHE A 19 34.36 11.94 33.57
C PHE A 19 35.66 11.37 34.14
N ARG A 20 35.73 10.03 34.21
CA ARG A 20 36.98 9.29 34.45
C ARG A 20 37.41 8.58 33.17
N GLU A 21 38.71 8.48 32.98
CA GLU A 21 39.28 7.76 31.86
C GLU A 21 39.53 6.28 32.21
N SER A 22 39.15 5.35 31.34
CA SER A 22 39.37 3.94 31.50
C SER A 22 39.75 3.33 30.16
N GLY A 23 41.05 3.23 29.86
CA GLY A 23 41.55 2.79 28.56
C GLY A 23 41.14 3.70 27.41
N LYS A 24 40.30 3.18 26.50
CA LYS A 24 39.75 3.95 25.38
C LYS A 24 38.37 4.55 25.64
N GLU A 25 37.89 4.49 26.86
CA GLU A 25 36.58 4.96 27.26
C GLU A 25 36.67 6.11 28.27
N LEU A 26 35.73 7.06 28.15
CA LEU A 26 35.46 8.11 29.12
C LEU A 26 34.13 7.77 29.80
N ILE A 27 34.10 7.67 31.11
CA ILE A 27 32.95 7.21 31.88
C ILE A 27 32.41 8.37 32.71
N SER A 28 31.14 8.71 32.57
CA SER A 28 30.45 9.80 33.25
C SER A 28 29.13 9.36 33.87
N HIS A 29 28.55 10.20 34.71
CA HIS A 29 27.14 10.10 35.11
C HIS A 29 26.23 10.33 33.92
N CYS A 30 25.05 9.72 33.94
CA CYS A 30 24.12 9.83 32.83
C CYS A 30 23.53 11.25 32.71
N LEU A 31 23.54 11.79 31.49
CA LEU A 31 23.06 13.13 31.19
C LEU A 31 21.59 13.11 30.66
N PHE A 32 20.97 11.94 30.59
CA PHE A 32 19.69 11.75 29.92
C PHE A 32 18.56 11.37 30.87
N ASN A 33 17.37 11.92 30.64
CA ASN A 33 16.07 11.51 31.19
C ASN A 33 16.00 11.20 32.69
N ASN A 34 16.68 11.98 33.56
CA ASN A 34 16.70 11.75 35.00
C ASN A 34 17.18 10.36 35.45
N CYS A 35 17.96 9.69 34.63
CA CYS A 35 18.45 8.32 34.87
C CYS A 35 19.14 8.18 36.25
N ASP A 36 19.75 9.21 36.75
CA ASP A 36 20.51 9.23 38.03
C ASP A 36 19.80 9.99 39.19
N LYS A 37 18.56 10.45 39.00
CA LYS A 37 17.86 11.22 40.06
C LYS A 37 17.56 10.47 41.35
N ASP A 38 17.40 9.11 41.24
CA ASP A 38 17.00 8.27 42.37
C ASP A 38 18.14 7.38 42.91
N SER A 39 19.36 7.53 42.40
CA SER A 39 20.49 6.69 42.84
C SER A 39 21.41 7.52 43.80
N SER A 40 21.41 7.15 45.07
CA SER A 40 22.48 7.50 46.04
C SER A 40 23.83 6.85 45.69
N GLY A 41 23.97 6.31 44.47
CA GLY A 41 25.12 5.52 44.00
C GLY A 41 26.17 6.35 43.30
N THR A 42 27.39 6.17 43.69
CA THR A 42 28.62 6.76 43.17
C THR A 42 29.07 6.22 41.83
N GLU A 43 28.28 5.37 41.16
CA GLU A 43 28.67 4.70 39.93
C GLU A 43 28.25 5.41 38.65
N ALA A 44 29.26 5.87 37.91
CA ALA A 44 29.07 6.46 36.58
C ALA A 44 28.88 5.30 35.56
N HIS A 45 27.81 5.42 34.73
CA HIS A 45 27.39 4.35 33.79
C HIS A 45 27.10 4.83 32.37
N LEU A 46 27.49 6.06 32.03
CA LEU A 46 27.47 6.59 30.66
C LEU A 46 28.90 6.50 30.08
N TYR A 47 29.07 5.65 29.09
CA TYR A 47 30.35 5.35 28.47
C TYR A 47 30.48 6.09 27.14
N PHE A 48 31.58 6.80 26.92
CA PHE A 48 31.94 7.43 25.66
C PHE A 48 33.20 6.77 25.10
N SER A 49 33.23 6.44 23.84
CA SER A 49 34.44 6.08 23.14
C SER A 49 35.30 7.33 22.89
N ALA A 50 36.49 7.38 23.46
CA ALA A 50 37.42 8.48 23.26
C ALA A 50 37.88 8.62 21.79
N GLU A 51 37.81 7.51 21.03
CA GLU A 51 38.22 7.47 19.63
C GLU A 51 37.10 7.85 18.66
N THR A 52 35.86 7.40 18.90
CA THR A 52 34.76 7.57 17.95
C THR A 52 33.73 8.62 18.36
N GLY A 53 33.75 9.06 19.62
CA GLY A 53 32.76 9.96 20.20
C GLY A 53 31.36 9.35 20.32
N GLN A 54 31.22 8.03 20.14
CA GLN A 54 29.97 7.31 20.40
C GLN A 54 29.78 7.12 21.91
N TYR A 55 28.51 7.10 22.36
CA TYR A 55 28.19 6.87 23.77
C TYR A 55 27.07 5.87 23.93
N GLU A 56 27.07 5.20 25.08
CA GLU A 56 26.00 4.32 25.52
C GLU A 56 25.86 4.36 27.06
N CYS A 57 24.65 4.60 27.55
CA CYS A 57 24.34 4.45 28.96
C CYS A 57 23.95 3.01 29.27
N LYS A 58 24.69 2.34 30.14
CA LYS A 58 24.44 0.94 30.50
C LYS A 58 23.23 0.75 31.44
N LYS A 59 22.66 1.86 31.99
CA LYS A 59 21.49 1.82 32.87
C LYS A 59 20.19 2.10 32.15
N CYS A 60 20.09 3.18 31.36
CA CYS A 60 18.87 3.55 30.63
C CYS A 60 18.88 3.14 29.15
N GLY A 61 19.99 2.61 28.62
CA GLY A 61 20.11 2.18 27.23
C GLY A 61 20.23 3.31 26.20
N GLU A 62 20.29 4.57 26.63
CA GLU A 62 20.44 5.71 25.72
C GLU A 62 21.80 5.66 25.02
N LYS A 63 21.81 5.84 23.70
CA LYS A 63 23.01 5.73 22.88
C LYS A 63 23.02 6.73 21.74
N GLY A 64 24.20 7.14 21.32
CA GLY A 64 24.35 8.11 20.24
C GLY A 64 25.81 8.46 19.95
N ASN A 65 26.01 9.65 19.41
CA ASN A 65 27.33 10.21 19.11
C ASN A 65 27.43 11.67 19.61
N ILE A 66 28.58 12.29 19.45
CA ILE A 66 28.83 13.67 19.89
C ILE A 66 27.83 14.68 19.30
N VAL A 67 27.29 14.46 18.09
CA VAL A 67 26.29 15.33 17.47
C VAL A 67 24.94 15.21 18.19
N THR A 68 24.51 13.98 18.54
CA THR A 68 23.29 13.75 19.30
C THR A 68 23.41 14.27 20.74
N LEU A 69 24.58 14.12 21.33
CA LEU A 69 24.88 14.68 22.65
C LEU A 69 24.80 16.23 22.66
N ALA A 70 25.43 16.86 21.66
CA ALA A 70 25.42 18.30 21.52
C ALA A 70 24.00 18.87 21.36
N LYS A 71 23.18 18.24 20.54
CA LYS A 71 21.76 18.59 20.39
C LYS A 71 21.00 18.45 21.70
N HIS A 72 21.27 17.39 22.45
CA HIS A 72 20.63 17.18 23.78
C HIS A 72 21.02 18.29 24.77
N LEU A 73 22.29 18.76 24.72
CA LEU A 73 22.81 19.84 25.57
C LEU A 73 22.49 21.23 25.03
N GLY A 74 21.70 21.38 23.98
CA GLY A 74 21.22 22.67 23.45
C GLY A 74 22.22 23.42 22.57
N ASP A 75 23.28 22.77 22.10
CA ASP A 75 24.27 23.40 21.22
C ASP A 75 23.85 23.40 19.75
N SER A 76 24.23 24.48 19.03
CA SER A 76 24.08 24.50 17.57
C SER A 76 25.18 23.66 16.93
N ILE A 77 24.77 22.82 15.96
CA ILE A 77 25.71 21.95 15.20
C ILE A 77 26.71 22.78 14.37
N LYS A 78 26.36 24.04 14.06
CA LYS A 78 27.22 24.96 13.30
C LYS A 78 28.43 25.48 14.11
N ASP A 79 28.35 25.40 15.44
CA ASP A 79 29.40 25.86 16.34
C ASP A 79 30.38 24.75 16.75
N ILE A 80 30.12 23.51 16.29
CA ILE A 80 30.91 22.31 16.59
C ILE A 80 31.45 21.77 15.28
N ALA A 81 32.68 22.14 14.91
CA ALA A 81 33.39 21.52 13.83
C ALA A 81 33.87 20.11 14.27
N LEU A 82 33.11 19.07 13.87
CA LEU A 82 33.42 17.70 14.20
C LEU A 82 34.26 17.07 13.07
N HIS A 83 35.49 16.72 13.37
CA HIS A 83 36.23 15.80 12.52
C HIS A 83 35.81 14.36 12.83
N PRO A 84 35.58 13.51 11.80
CA PRO A 84 35.60 12.08 12.01
C PRO A 84 37.03 11.73 12.42
N ILE A 85 37.22 11.16 13.62
CA ILE A 85 38.49 10.59 14.02
C ILE A 85 38.77 9.42 13.07
N LEU A 86 39.62 9.67 12.09
CA LEU A 86 40.25 8.60 11.34
C LEU A 86 41.12 7.84 12.35
N SER A 87 40.74 6.59 12.65
CA SER A 87 41.63 5.68 13.39
C SER A 87 43.02 5.73 12.75
N ASP A 88 44.07 5.85 13.56
CA ASP A 88 45.49 5.67 13.17
C ASP A 88 45.77 4.22 12.71
N LYS A 89 45.04 3.77 11.70
CA LYS A 89 45.54 2.73 10.82
C LYS A 89 46.41 3.47 9.82
N LYS A 90 47.74 3.17 9.87
CA LYS A 90 48.70 3.62 8.88
C LYS A 90 48.04 3.76 7.52
N PRO A 91 48.19 4.87 6.80
CA PRO A 91 47.59 5.04 5.50
C PRO A 91 48.05 3.88 4.62
N ARG A 92 47.20 2.89 4.41
CA ARG A 92 47.34 1.99 3.29
C ARG A 92 47.31 2.93 2.09
N LYS A 93 48.37 2.91 1.24
CA LYS A 93 48.42 3.66 -0.03
C LYS A 93 47.06 3.51 -0.69
N SER A 94 46.21 4.53 -0.60
CA SER A 94 44.98 4.59 -1.36
C SER A 94 45.45 4.78 -2.82
N THR A 95 45.45 3.72 -3.59
CA THR A 95 45.42 3.84 -5.03
C THR A 95 44.23 4.73 -5.34
N LYS A 96 44.49 5.95 -5.82
CA LYS A 96 43.41 6.86 -6.24
C LYS A 96 42.59 6.12 -7.27
N PHE A 97 41.30 5.91 -6.97
CA PHE A 97 40.38 5.30 -7.90
C PHE A 97 40.19 6.29 -9.05
N ASN A 98 40.67 5.93 -10.22
CA ASN A 98 40.66 6.77 -11.42
C ASN A 98 40.47 5.91 -12.67
N ALA A 99 40.25 6.57 -13.81
CA ALA A 99 40.07 5.89 -15.08
C ALA A 99 41.29 5.04 -15.52
N GLU A 100 42.49 5.42 -15.13
CA GLU A 100 43.72 4.69 -15.43
C GLU A 100 43.76 3.32 -14.71
N LEU A 101 43.36 3.28 -13.44
CA LEU A 101 43.24 2.02 -12.69
C LEU A 101 42.19 1.09 -13.31
N VAL A 102 41.05 1.65 -13.74
CA VAL A 102 39.98 0.90 -14.41
C VAL A 102 40.50 0.30 -15.71
N GLU A 103 41.22 1.09 -16.54
CA GLU A 103 41.79 0.64 -17.81
C GLU A 103 42.87 -0.43 -17.59
N THR A 104 43.74 -0.25 -16.60
CA THR A 104 44.75 -1.25 -16.22
C THR A 104 44.13 -2.59 -15.83
N CYS A 105 43.07 -2.57 -14.99
CA CYS A 105 42.36 -3.77 -14.64
C CYS A 105 41.65 -4.42 -15.85
N HIS A 106 41.08 -3.60 -16.74
CA HIS A 106 40.42 -4.09 -17.95
C HIS A 106 41.40 -4.80 -18.91
N GLN A 107 42.55 -4.23 -19.13
CA GLN A 107 43.61 -4.83 -19.96
C GLN A 107 44.18 -6.12 -19.33
N ALA A 108 44.15 -6.24 -18.01
CA ALA A 108 44.58 -7.44 -17.29
C ALA A 108 43.57 -8.57 -17.27
N LEU A 109 42.37 -8.44 -17.88
CA LEU A 109 41.30 -9.43 -17.86
C LEU A 109 41.73 -10.76 -18.51
N PRO A 110 41.88 -11.87 -17.75
CA PRO A 110 42.34 -13.14 -18.30
C PRO A 110 41.29 -13.79 -19.21
N THR A 111 41.77 -14.59 -20.18
CA THR A 111 40.90 -15.28 -21.13
C THR A 111 39.87 -16.17 -20.45
N HIS A 112 40.21 -16.89 -19.37
CA HIS A 112 39.25 -17.76 -18.66
C HIS A 112 38.17 -16.98 -17.96
N ILE A 113 38.44 -15.79 -17.41
CA ILE A 113 37.43 -14.92 -16.81
C ILE A 113 36.53 -14.30 -17.91
N ARG A 114 37.08 -13.91 -19.04
CA ARG A 114 36.29 -13.47 -20.20
C ARG A 114 35.35 -14.57 -20.68
N GLN A 115 35.83 -15.81 -20.79
CA GLN A 115 35.00 -16.97 -21.12
C GLN A 115 33.88 -17.22 -20.09
N TYR A 116 34.18 -17.08 -18.79
CA TYR A 116 33.19 -17.15 -17.73
C TYR A 116 32.10 -16.08 -17.89
N LEU A 117 32.48 -14.83 -18.15
CA LEU A 117 31.52 -13.74 -18.39
C LEU A 117 30.64 -14.02 -19.62
N ASN A 118 31.27 -14.51 -20.70
CA ASN A 118 30.55 -14.88 -21.93
C ASN A 118 29.58 -16.06 -21.66
N ALA A 119 29.98 -17.04 -20.87
CA ALA A 119 29.13 -18.18 -20.48
C ALA A 119 27.92 -17.73 -19.62
N ARG A 120 28.02 -16.58 -18.95
CA ARG A 120 26.91 -15.92 -18.28
C ARG A 120 26.08 -14.99 -19.19
N GLY A 121 26.29 -15.03 -20.49
CA GLY A 121 25.53 -14.25 -21.48
C GLY A 121 25.98 -12.80 -21.63
N ILE A 122 27.12 -12.42 -21.05
CA ILE A 122 27.69 -11.07 -21.19
C ILE A 122 28.61 -11.07 -22.40
N THR A 123 28.24 -10.31 -23.43
CA THR A 123 29.02 -10.24 -24.68
C THR A 123 30.34 -9.48 -24.52
N ASP A 124 31.32 -9.76 -25.38
CA ASP A 124 32.58 -9.02 -25.39
C ASP A 124 32.41 -7.52 -25.61
N ALA A 125 31.41 -7.12 -26.38
CA ALA A 125 31.07 -5.71 -26.55
C ALA A 125 30.76 -5.06 -25.21
N VAL A 126 29.90 -5.70 -24.39
CA VAL A 126 29.51 -5.23 -23.06
C VAL A 126 30.67 -5.32 -22.06
N VAL A 127 31.49 -6.39 -22.09
CA VAL A 127 32.72 -6.50 -21.29
C VAL A 127 33.64 -5.32 -21.52
N ASN A 128 33.81 -4.93 -22.79
CA ASN A 128 34.69 -3.82 -23.17
C ASN A 128 34.07 -2.45 -22.88
N GLU A 129 32.77 -2.27 -23.12
CA GLU A 129 32.04 -1.02 -22.86
C GLU A 129 32.05 -0.68 -21.37
N TYR A 130 31.71 -1.68 -20.52
CA TYR A 130 31.66 -1.51 -19.06
C TYR A 130 33.00 -1.71 -18.36
N LYS A 131 34.09 -1.90 -19.12
CA LYS A 131 35.46 -2.02 -18.61
C LYS A 131 35.59 -3.08 -17.51
N LEU A 132 34.89 -4.22 -17.65
CA LEU A 132 35.09 -5.33 -16.73
C LEU A 132 36.56 -5.76 -16.79
N GLY A 133 37.12 -6.03 -15.60
CA GLY A 133 38.56 -6.24 -15.52
C GLY A 133 38.96 -7.26 -14.44
N TRP A 134 40.28 -7.32 -14.23
CA TRP A 134 40.88 -8.22 -13.26
C TRP A 134 41.97 -7.49 -12.50
N GLY A 135 42.02 -7.66 -11.18
CA GLY A 135 43.03 -6.97 -10.37
C GLY A 135 43.18 -7.57 -8.98
N GLU A 136 44.33 -7.27 -8.35
CA GLU A 136 44.59 -7.67 -6.99
C GLU A 136 44.16 -6.60 -5.99
N PHE A 137 43.20 -6.96 -5.12
CA PHE A 137 42.70 -6.12 -4.05
C PHE A 137 42.63 -6.93 -2.76
N TYR A 138 43.01 -6.32 -1.66
CA TYR A 138 42.99 -6.97 -0.34
C TYR A 138 43.79 -8.29 -0.28
N GLY A 139 44.87 -8.39 -1.06
CA GLY A 139 45.74 -9.56 -1.14
C GLY A 139 45.12 -10.76 -1.88
N LYS A 140 44.11 -10.54 -2.71
CA LYS A 140 43.45 -11.55 -3.54
C LYS A 140 43.17 -10.99 -4.93
N LEU A 141 43.03 -11.88 -5.90
CA LEU A 141 42.62 -11.58 -7.24
C LEU A 141 41.10 -11.56 -7.38
N TRP A 142 40.57 -10.58 -8.11
CA TRP A 142 39.15 -10.31 -8.26
C TRP A 142 38.78 -9.93 -9.69
N ILE A 143 37.58 -10.35 -10.09
CA ILE A 143 36.87 -9.74 -11.20
C ILE A 143 36.46 -8.33 -10.74
N THR A 144 36.81 -7.29 -11.48
CA THR A 144 36.48 -5.91 -11.15
C THR A 144 35.32 -5.41 -12.01
N ILE A 145 34.26 -4.89 -11.33
CA ILE A 145 33.11 -4.26 -11.96
C ILE A 145 33.16 -2.78 -11.58
N PRO A 146 33.55 -1.88 -12.52
CA PRO A 146 33.63 -0.44 -12.24
C PRO A 146 32.23 0.15 -12.04
N ILE A 147 32.07 0.90 -10.96
CA ILE A 147 30.80 1.62 -10.67
C ILE A 147 31.08 3.12 -10.87
N LYS A 148 30.22 3.76 -11.65
CA LYS A 148 30.23 5.21 -11.86
C LYS A 148 29.27 5.90 -10.91
N ASP A 149 29.58 7.11 -10.51
CA ASP A 149 28.68 7.99 -9.79
C ASP A 149 27.64 8.65 -10.72
N ILE A 150 26.76 9.48 -10.14
CA ILE A 150 25.70 10.19 -10.88
C ILE A 150 26.25 11.17 -11.95
N TYR A 151 27.52 11.54 -11.87
CA TYR A 151 28.20 12.45 -12.81
C TYR A 151 28.98 11.70 -13.90
N GLY A 152 28.89 10.35 -13.90
CA GLY A 152 29.61 9.50 -14.86
C GLY A 152 31.07 9.25 -14.51
N ALA A 153 31.58 9.75 -13.38
CA ALA A 153 32.95 9.49 -12.94
C ALA A 153 33.04 8.12 -12.25
N PHE A 154 34.13 7.40 -12.47
CA PHE A 154 34.36 6.12 -11.77
C PHE A 154 34.54 6.36 -10.27
N SER A 155 33.74 5.66 -9.45
CA SER A 155 33.63 5.84 -8.01
C SER A 155 34.32 4.73 -7.22
N PHE A 156 34.07 3.49 -7.54
CA PHE A 156 34.67 2.31 -6.89
C PHE A 156 34.54 1.04 -7.75
N PHE A 157 35.22 -0.01 -7.35
CA PHE A 157 34.97 -1.36 -7.88
C PHE A 157 34.05 -2.16 -6.97
N LYS A 158 33.05 -2.79 -7.55
CA LYS A 158 32.50 -4.01 -6.98
C LYS A 158 33.39 -5.18 -7.40
N LEU A 159 33.78 -6.01 -6.44
CA LEU A 159 34.74 -7.07 -6.62
C LEU A 159 34.03 -8.42 -6.48
N ARG A 160 34.21 -9.30 -7.45
CA ARG A 160 33.69 -10.67 -7.43
C ARG A 160 34.85 -11.66 -7.50
N GLN A 161 34.81 -12.68 -6.66
CA GLN A 161 35.83 -13.73 -6.66
C GLN A 161 35.72 -14.57 -7.94
N ASP A 162 36.85 -15.10 -8.41
CA ASP A 162 36.86 -16.08 -9.49
C ASP A 162 36.10 -17.34 -9.04
N PRO A 163 35.03 -17.72 -9.74
CA PRO A 163 34.22 -18.88 -9.37
C PRO A 163 34.97 -20.22 -9.46
N SER A 164 36.10 -20.28 -10.16
CA SER A 164 36.96 -21.47 -10.25
C SER A 164 37.71 -21.75 -8.93
N VAL A 165 37.86 -20.74 -8.06
CA VAL A 165 38.59 -20.84 -6.78
C VAL A 165 37.69 -21.22 -5.60
N GLY A 166 36.37 -21.36 -5.82
CA GLY A 166 35.38 -21.69 -4.80
C GLY A 166 34.83 -20.46 -4.04
N ASN A 167 33.73 -20.61 -3.36
CA ASN A 167 32.94 -19.61 -2.62
C ASN A 167 32.78 -18.27 -3.37
N ASP A 168 31.68 -18.12 -4.07
CA ASP A 168 31.30 -16.93 -4.85
C ASP A 168 31.14 -15.69 -3.94
N LYS A 169 32.27 -15.10 -3.58
CA LYS A 169 32.33 -13.95 -2.67
C LYS A 169 32.29 -12.66 -3.43
N ILE A 170 31.37 -11.79 -3.03
CA ILE A 170 31.25 -10.43 -3.53
C ILE A 170 31.67 -9.46 -2.42
N THR A 171 32.43 -8.42 -2.75
CA THR A 171 32.83 -7.37 -1.81
C THR A 171 32.96 -6.03 -2.50
N TYR A 172 32.99 -4.98 -1.71
CA TYR A 172 33.26 -3.60 -2.12
C TYR A 172 33.92 -2.86 -0.96
N PRO A 173 34.53 -1.67 -1.18
CA PRO A 173 35.22 -0.95 -0.12
C PRO A 173 34.28 -0.58 1.03
N ASN A 174 34.74 -0.71 2.28
CA ASN A 174 33.95 -0.37 3.47
C ASN A 174 33.61 1.13 3.49
N GLY A 175 32.38 1.47 3.91
CA GLY A 175 31.92 2.85 4.09
C GLY A 175 31.39 3.52 2.83
N ILE A 176 31.29 2.80 1.71
CA ILE A 176 30.66 3.30 0.49
C ILE A 176 29.16 3.06 0.58
N GLU A 177 28.37 4.09 0.31
CA GLU A 177 26.91 3.99 0.22
C GLU A 177 26.50 3.28 -1.07
N ALA A 178 25.33 2.62 -1.01
CA ALA A 178 24.70 2.02 -2.18
C ALA A 178 24.51 3.07 -3.29
N GLN A 179 24.87 2.70 -4.49
CA GLN A 179 24.69 3.49 -5.70
C GLN A 179 23.88 2.71 -6.73
N LEU A 180 23.33 3.43 -7.68
CA LEU A 180 22.67 2.83 -8.83
C LEU A 180 23.72 2.46 -9.88
N TYR A 181 23.67 1.27 -10.39
CA TYR A 181 24.46 0.81 -11.52
C TYR A 181 23.55 0.74 -12.75
N ASP A 182 23.54 1.54 -13.62
CA ASP A 182 24.21 2.62 -14.28
C ASP A 182 23.26 3.85 -14.39
N TRP A 183 23.69 5.02 -13.92
CA TRP A 183 22.89 6.25 -13.95
C TRP A 183 22.57 6.71 -15.39
N GLU A 184 23.43 6.43 -16.35
CA GLU A 184 23.28 6.85 -17.75
C GLU A 184 22.06 6.19 -18.42
N MET A 185 21.62 5.02 -17.91
CA MET A 185 20.43 4.32 -18.41
C MET A 185 19.09 4.96 -17.97
N LEU A 186 19.13 5.94 -17.08
CA LEU A 186 17.95 6.70 -16.67
C LEU A 186 17.59 7.84 -17.62
N THR A 187 18.15 7.87 -18.82
CA THR A 187 17.83 8.84 -19.85
C THR A 187 16.33 8.85 -20.18
N ASN A 188 15.84 10.01 -20.61
CA ASN A 188 14.43 10.32 -20.89
C ASN A 188 13.80 9.55 -22.08
N ASP A 189 14.32 8.39 -22.46
CA ASP A 189 13.64 7.55 -23.42
C ASP A 189 12.52 6.76 -22.68
N ASN A 190 11.32 6.79 -23.21
CA ASN A 190 10.16 6.08 -22.65
C ASN A 190 10.24 4.55 -22.82
N LYS A 191 11.42 3.99 -23.07
CA LYS A 191 11.60 2.54 -23.20
C LYS A 191 11.32 1.84 -21.88
N PRO A 192 10.79 0.62 -21.91
CA PRO A 192 10.66 -0.20 -20.71
C PRO A 192 12.01 -0.34 -20.00
N LEU A 193 11.99 -0.25 -18.68
CA LEU A 193 13.17 -0.37 -17.83
C LEU A 193 13.04 -1.59 -16.95
N MET A 194 14.09 -2.41 -16.88
CA MET A 194 14.16 -3.52 -15.93
C MET A 194 15.04 -3.17 -14.74
N ILE A 195 14.55 -3.43 -13.53
CA ILE A 195 15.33 -3.35 -12.29
C ILE A 195 15.62 -4.78 -11.85
N CYS A 196 16.88 -5.19 -11.87
CA CYS A 196 17.33 -6.52 -11.46
C CYS A 196 18.14 -6.48 -10.17
N GLU A 197 18.44 -7.64 -9.57
CA GLU A 197 19.10 -7.73 -8.29
C GLU A 197 20.62 -7.59 -8.38
N GLY A 198 21.24 -8.23 -9.38
CA GLY A 198 22.69 -8.35 -9.53
C GLY A 198 23.29 -7.57 -10.69
N GLU A 199 24.58 -7.21 -10.58
CA GLU A 199 25.30 -6.50 -11.64
C GLU A 199 25.50 -7.39 -12.86
N LEU A 200 25.76 -8.70 -12.69
CA LEU A 200 25.94 -9.60 -13.83
C LEU A 200 24.63 -9.85 -14.57
N ASP A 201 23.50 -9.94 -13.86
CA ASP A 201 22.17 -10.05 -14.47
C ASP A 201 21.85 -8.83 -15.32
N ARG A 202 22.16 -7.65 -14.78
CA ARG A 202 22.04 -6.42 -15.51
C ARG A 202 22.87 -6.43 -16.80
N LEU A 203 24.15 -6.83 -16.73
CA LEU A 203 25.06 -6.87 -17.88
C LEU A 203 24.62 -7.91 -18.92
N ALA A 204 24.05 -9.04 -18.48
CA ALA A 204 23.46 -10.04 -19.38
C ALA A 204 22.23 -9.48 -20.12
N LEU A 205 21.36 -8.71 -19.42
CA LEU A 205 20.23 -8.01 -20.04
C LEU A 205 20.69 -6.96 -21.05
N ILE A 206 21.69 -6.14 -20.71
CA ILE A 206 22.28 -5.16 -21.63
C ILE A 206 22.84 -5.87 -22.88
N SER A 207 23.48 -7.03 -22.71
CA SER A 207 23.98 -7.84 -23.84
C SER A 207 22.87 -8.34 -24.77
N LYS A 208 21.63 -8.37 -24.30
CA LYS A 208 20.41 -8.67 -25.08
C LYS A 208 19.69 -7.40 -25.57
N GLY A 209 20.27 -6.21 -25.40
CA GLY A 209 19.68 -4.93 -25.82
C GLY A 209 18.58 -4.39 -24.89
N ILE A 210 18.47 -4.90 -23.67
CA ILE A 210 17.47 -4.49 -22.69
C ILE A 210 18.02 -3.39 -21.78
N THR A 211 17.28 -2.30 -21.63
CA THR A 211 17.61 -1.24 -20.66
C THR A 211 17.40 -1.77 -19.24
N ALA A 212 18.46 -1.88 -18.46
CA ALA A 212 18.43 -2.44 -17.12
C ALA A 212 19.30 -1.67 -16.14
N ILE A 213 18.86 -1.60 -14.88
CA ILE A 213 19.58 -1.00 -13.75
C ILE A 213 19.57 -1.94 -12.55
N THR A 214 20.49 -1.75 -11.62
CA THR A 214 20.50 -2.45 -10.32
C THR A 214 21.10 -1.58 -9.23
N SER A 215 20.82 -1.95 -7.96
CA SER A 215 21.50 -1.37 -6.78
C SER A 215 22.80 -2.12 -6.51
N THR A 216 23.90 -1.40 -6.26
CA THR A 216 25.21 -2.02 -5.99
C THR A 216 25.29 -2.81 -4.67
N HIS A 217 24.26 -2.78 -3.83
CA HIS A 217 24.24 -3.44 -2.52
C HIS A 217 23.11 -4.48 -2.40
N GLY A 218 22.47 -4.89 -3.50
CA GLY A 218 21.46 -5.95 -3.57
C GLY A 218 20.03 -5.49 -3.28
N ALA A 219 19.13 -6.48 -3.15
CA ALA A 219 17.67 -6.34 -3.17
C ALA A 219 17.06 -5.29 -2.23
N THR A 220 17.65 -5.09 -1.04
CA THR A 220 17.03 -4.27 0.02
C THR A 220 17.47 -2.81 0.03
N THR A 221 18.43 -2.43 -0.81
CA THR A 221 19.14 -1.14 -0.72
C THR A 221 18.73 -0.12 -1.77
N PHE A 222 17.73 -0.40 -2.60
CA PHE A 222 17.20 0.55 -3.56
C PHE A 222 16.61 1.78 -2.84
N LYS A 223 16.99 3.00 -3.27
CA LYS A 223 16.63 4.23 -2.57
C LYS A 223 15.48 4.97 -3.26
N GLN A 224 14.58 5.57 -2.47
CA GLN A 224 13.46 6.37 -2.97
C GLN A 224 13.91 7.55 -3.85
N GLU A 225 15.00 8.21 -3.49
CA GLU A 225 15.58 9.35 -4.24
C GLU A 225 15.98 8.99 -5.68
N TRP A 226 16.24 7.71 -5.96
CA TRP A 226 16.59 7.26 -7.32
C TRP A 226 15.35 7.24 -8.23
N ILE A 227 14.16 7.02 -7.65
CA ILE A 227 12.89 7.01 -8.40
C ILE A 227 12.61 8.37 -9.05
N GLU A 228 12.96 9.47 -8.37
CA GLU A 228 12.79 10.83 -8.91
C GLU A 228 13.57 11.03 -10.21
N LYS A 229 14.69 10.31 -10.35
CA LYS A 229 15.54 10.35 -11.56
C LYS A 229 15.06 9.41 -12.66
N VAL A 230 14.31 8.38 -12.33
CA VAL A 230 13.67 7.46 -13.30
C VAL A 230 12.60 8.19 -14.13
N GLY A 231 12.00 9.28 -13.59
CA GLY A 231 10.91 10.01 -14.21
C GLY A 231 9.54 9.41 -13.88
N LYS A 232 8.50 9.86 -14.58
CA LYS A 232 7.11 9.43 -14.39
C LYS A 232 6.53 8.85 -15.69
N GLY A 233 5.55 7.97 -15.56
CA GLY A 233 4.81 7.41 -16.70
C GLY A 233 5.55 6.33 -17.48
N ARG A 234 6.70 5.86 -16.99
CA ARG A 234 7.49 4.80 -17.63
C ARG A 234 6.98 3.41 -17.22
N LYS A 235 7.08 2.43 -18.11
CA LYS A 235 6.86 1.02 -17.77
C LYS A 235 8.12 0.44 -17.13
N ILE A 236 7.99 -0.02 -15.89
CA ILE A 236 9.13 -0.54 -15.11
C ILE A 236 8.83 -1.95 -14.64
N TYR A 237 9.77 -2.84 -14.87
CA TYR A 237 9.70 -4.25 -14.52
C TYR A 237 10.75 -4.54 -13.46
N VAL A 238 10.34 -5.11 -12.34
CA VAL A 238 11.25 -5.52 -11.26
C VAL A 238 11.37 -7.03 -11.28
N CYS A 239 12.58 -7.52 -11.56
CA CYS A 239 12.89 -8.95 -11.64
C CYS A 239 14.09 -9.26 -10.74
N TYR A 240 13.85 -9.89 -9.61
CA TYR A 240 14.86 -10.29 -8.64
C TYR A 240 14.95 -11.83 -8.56
N ASP A 241 15.91 -12.33 -7.81
CA ASP A 241 16.14 -13.76 -7.67
C ASP A 241 14.90 -14.51 -7.18
N ASN A 242 14.76 -15.77 -7.56
CA ASN A 242 13.55 -16.57 -7.30
C ASN A 242 13.49 -17.14 -5.87
N ASP A 243 14.07 -16.43 -4.89
CA ASP A 243 13.98 -16.77 -3.48
C ASP A 243 13.04 -15.80 -2.71
N ASP A 244 12.78 -16.08 -1.44
CA ASP A 244 11.90 -15.27 -0.60
C ASP A 244 12.44 -13.85 -0.36
N THR A 245 13.74 -13.68 -0.33
CA THR A 245 14.41 -12.38 -0.12
C THR A 245 14.29 -11.53 -1.38
N GLY A 246 14.56 -12.12 -2.54
CA GLY A 246 14.38 -11.48 -3.84
C GLY A 246 12.92 -11.07 -4.08
N LYS A 247 11.94 -11.95 -3.81
CA LYS A 247 10.50 -11.64 -3.94
C LYS A 247 10.07 -10.47 -3.06
N LYS A 248 10.49 -10.44 -1.78
CA LYS A 248 10.21 -9.32 -0.86
C LYS A 248 10.91 -8.03 -1.29
N GLY A 249 12.14 -8.14 -1.78
CA GLY A 249 12.89 -7.02 -2.33
C GLY A 249 12.22 -6.43 -3.56
N ALA A 250 11.81 -7.29 -4.49
CA ALA A 250 11.09 -6.90 -5.71
C ALA A 250 9.77 -6.18 -5.39
N GLU A 251 8.98 -6.71 -4.44
CA GLU A 251 7.74 -6.07 -3.98
C GLU A 251 8.00 -4.67 -3.41
N LYS A 252 9.01 -4.53 -2.56
CA LYS A 252 9.38 -3.25 -1.95
C LYS A 252 9.77 -2.22 -3.00
N VAL A 253 10.62 -2.60 -3.95
CA VAL A 253 11.08 -1.71 -5.03
C VAL A 253 9.93 -1.37 -5.96
N ALA A 254 9.10 -2.35 -6.35
CA ALA A 254 7.94 -2.12 -7.20
C ALA A 254 6.96 -1.11 -6.59
N LYS A 255 6.69 -1.19 -5.28
CA LYS A 255 5.87 -0.19 -4.57
C LYS A 255 6.48 1.21 -4.58
N MET A 256 7.80 1.32 -4.39
CA MET A 256 8.50 2.60 -4.48
C MET A 256 8.35 3.21 -5.88
N VAL A 257 8.51 2.38 -6.91
CA VAL A 257 8.41 2.78 -8.32
C VAL A 257 7.01 3.23 -8.70
N GLU A 258 5.97 2.48 -8.26
CA GLU A 258 4.57 2.83 -8.50
C GLU A 258 4.19 4.14 -7.79
N ASN A 259 4.61 4.31 -6.54
CA ASN A 259 4.43 5.57 -5.79
C ASN A 259 5.16 6.76 -6.43
N GLY A 260 6.21 6.51 -7.21
CA GLY A 260 6.89 7.50 -8.06
C GLY A 260 6.10 7.92 -9.29
N GLY A 261 4.95 7.29 -9.57
CA GLY A 261 4.08 7.61 -10.70
C GLY A 261 4.40 6.82 -11.98
N ASN A 262 4.96 5.62 -11.86
CA ASN A 262 5.30 4.73 -12.97
C ASN A 262 4.37 3.53 -13.05
N GLU A 263 4.18 2.99 -14.24
CA GLU A 263 3.44 1.74 -14.45
C GLU A 263 4.35 0.56 -14.11
N THR A 264 4.02 -0.18 -13.05
CA THR A 264 4.96 -1.11 -12.42
C THR A 264 4.51 -2.57 -12.55
N TYR A 265 5.48 -3.42 -12.89
CA TYR A 265 5.32 -4.86 -13.04
C TYR A 265 6.34 -5.59 -12.17
N ILE A 266 5.95 -6.75 -11.62
CA ILE A 266 6.85 -7.73 -11.02
C ILE A 266 6.99 -8.88 -12.01
N THR A 267 8.23 -9.20 -12.38
CA THR A 267 8.57 -10.35 -13.22
C THR A 267 9.01 -11.49 -12.32
N ILE A 268 8.32 -12.63 -12.41
CA ILE A 268 8.61 -13.83 -11.63
C ILE A 268 9.20 -14.87 -12.56
N LEU A 269 10.45 -15.24 -12.31
CA LEU A 269 11.12 -16.27 -13.09
C LEU A 269 10.40 -17.63 -12.97
N PRO A 270 10.39 -18.48 -14.01
CA PRO A 270 9.76 -19.78 -13.96
C PRO A 270 10.42 -20.68 -12.94
N GLN A 271 9.69 -21.68 -12.41
CA GLN A 271 10.19 -22.57 -11.36
C GLN A 271 11.38 -23.41 -11.79
N GLU A 272 11.49 -23.68 -13.08
CA GLU A 272 12.57 -24.45 -13.70
C GLU A 272 13.94 -23.78 -13.56
N VAL A 273 14.00 -22.49 -13.29
CA VAL A 273 15.25 -21.76 -12.98
C VAL A 273 15.84 -22.22 -11.64
N GLY A 274 14.99 -22.74 -10.72
CA GLY A 274 15.37 -23.18 -9.38
C GLY A 274 15.06 -22.12 -8.31
N GLU A 275 15.17 -22.54 -7.03
CA GLU A 275 14.78 -21.73 -5.86
C GLU A 275 15.61 -20.45 -5.69
N LYS A 276 16.87 -20.47 -6.14
CA LYS A 276 17.79 -19.32 -6.09
C LYS A 276 18.25 -18.89 -7.48
N GLY A 277 17.45 -19.24 -8.49
CA GLY A 277 17.80 -18.92 -9.86
C GLY A 277 17.64 -17.43 -10.16
N ASP A 278 18.56 -16.91 -10.95
CA ASP A 278 18.63 -15.52 -11.38
C ASP A 278 18.23 -15.35 -12.86
N ILE A 279 18.23 -14.11 -13.33
CA ILE A 279 17.95 -13.78 -14.73
C ILE A 279 18.96 -14.45 -15.67
N THR A 280 20.23 -14.50 -15.26
CA THR A 280 21.28 -15.16 -16.05
C THR A 280 20.99 -16.65 -16.21
N ASP A 281 20.55 -17.31 -15.16
CA ASP A 281 20.15 -18.73 -15.22
C ASP A 281 18.96 -18.94 -16.17
N TYR A 282 17.96 -18.06 -16.13
CA TYR A 282 16.85 -18.10 -17.08
C TYR A 282 17.32 -17.95 -18.54
N LEU A 283 18.15 -16.94 -18.81
CA LEU A 283 18.60 -16.64 -20.17
C LEU A 283 19.53 -17.71 -20.75
N ILE A 284 20.38 -18.32 -19.92
CA ILE A 284 21.45 -19.20 -20.37
C ILE A 284 21.10 -20.68 -20.18
N LYS A 285 20.69 -21.10 -18.95
CA LYS A 285 20.40 -22.49 -18.68
C LYS A 285 19.10 -22.97 -19.34
N LEU A 286 18.08 -22.11 -19.38
CA LEU A 286 16.78 -22.42 -19.99
C LEU A 286 16.66 -21.90 -21.43
N ASN A 287 17.68 -21.20 -21.94
CA ASN A 287 17.62 -20.51 -23.24
C ASN A 287 16.35 -19.65 -23.36
N GLY A 288 16.01 -18.94 -22.27
CA GLY A 288 14.76 -18.21 -22.12
C GLY A 288 14.65 -17.04 -23.10
N ASN A 289 13.43 -16.79 -23.58
CA ASN A 289 13.14 -15.63 -24.41
C ASN A 289 13.03 -14.36 -23.54
N VAL A 290 13.75 -13.30 -23.92
CA VAL A 290 13.73 -12.04 -23.22
C VAL A 290 12.34 -11.39 -23.20
N ASP A 291 11.57 -11.51 -24.28
CA ASP A 291 10.22 -10.95 -24.37
C ASP A 291 9.25 -11.54 -23.33
N ASP A 292 9.48 -12.78 -22.93
CA ASP A 292 8.69 -13.43 -21.88
C ASP A 292 8.86 -12.76 -20.52
N LEU A 293 10.00 -12.11 -20.24
CA LEU A 293 10.23 -11.35 -19.02
C LEU A 293 9.35 -10.10 -18.93
N PHE A 294 8.90 -9.57 -20.05
CA PHE A 294 8.03 -8.40 -20.14
C PHE A 294 6.56 -8.76 -20.38
N GLY A 295 6.27 -10.00 -20.73
CA GLY A 295 4.92 -10.49 -21.05
C GLY A 295 4.50 -11.65 -20.17
N LYS A 296 4.88 -12.86 -20.52
CA LYS A 296 4.41 -14.12 -19.89
C LYS A 296 4.67 -14.19 -18.39
N TYR A 297 5.83 -13.72 -17.95
CA TYR A 297 6.26 -13.77 -16.54
C TYR A 297 6.03 -12.46 -15.77
N ALA A 298 5.67 -11.37 -16.46
CA ALA A 298 5.39 -10.09 -15.85
C ALA A 298 3.92 -10.02 -15.39
N LYS A 299 3.71 -9.57 -14.17
CA LYS A 299 2.38 -9.26 -13.61
C LYS A 299 2.36 -7.81 -13.15
N ARG A 300 1.29 -7.08 -13.44
CA ARG A 300 1.10 -5.76 -12.88
C ARG A 300 1.17 -5.84 -11.35
N LEU A 301 1.76 -4.85 -10.71
CA LEU A 301 1.94 -4.86 -9.24
C LEU A 301 0.63 -5.07 -8.50
N SER A 302 -0.47 -4.43 -8.93
CA SER A 302 -1.80 -4.61 -8.35
C SER A 302 -2.29 -6.07 -8.42
N ASP A 303 -2.12 -6.74 -9.56
CA ASP A 303 -2.54 -8.14 -9.75
C ASP A 303 -1.68 -9.09 -8.94
N TRP A 304 -0.38 -8.79 -8.87
CA TRP A 304 0.55 -9.55 -8.04
C TRP A 304 0.19 -9.43 -6.56
N GLU A 305 -0.05 -8.22 -6.05
CA GLU A 305 -0.47 -7.97 -4.67
C GLU A 305 -1.79 -8.68 -4.33
N LYS A 306 -2.78 -8.61 -5.23
CA LYS A 306 -4.05 -9.34 -5.08
C LYS A 306 -3.78 -10.84 -4.94
N SER A 307 -2.98 -11.42 -5.84
CA SER A 307 -2.68 -12.85 -5.84
C SER A 307 -1.92 -13.30 -4.59
N GLU A 308 -0.94 -12.53 -4.13
CA GLU A 308 -0.18 -12.85 -2.92
C GLU A 308 -1.02 -12.77 -1.63
N ARG A 309 -1.98 -11.83 -1.56
CA ARG A 309 -2.92 -11.76 -0.44
C ARG A 309 -3.86 -12.97 -0.41
N ILE A 310 -4.36 -13.38 -1.57
CA ILE A 310 -5.24 -14.54 -1.67
C ILE A 310 -4.53 -15.81 -1.19
N LYS A 311 -3.25 -15.99 -1.53
CA LYS A 311 -2.44 -17.14 -1.07
C LYS A 311 -2.28 -17.21 0.46
N LYS A 312 -2.38 -16.08 1.16
CA LYS A 312 -2.27 -15.99 2.63
C LYS A 312 -3.58 -16.31 3.34
N ILE A 313 -4.69 -16.44 2.62
CA ILE A 313 -5.98 -16.75 3.20
C ILE A 313 -6.02 -18.21 3.61
N ALA A 314 -6.36 -18.47 4.87
CA ALA A 314 -6.47 -19.83 5.39
C ALA A 314 -7.53 -20.63 4.62
N LYS A 315 -7.34 -21.94 4.54
CA LYS A 315 -8.41 -22.81 4.04
C LYS A 315 -9.60 -22.74 4.99
N PRO A 316 -10.83 -22.81 4.46
CA PRO A 316 -12.02 -22.87 5.34
C PRO A 316 -11.98 -24.13 6.19
N ASP A 317 -12.49 -24.05 7.40
CA ASP A 317 -12.65 -25.23 8.29
C ASP A 317 -13.56 -26.28 7.63
N ARG A 318 -14.57 -25.81 6.90
CA ARG A 318 -15.42 -26.63 6.04
C ARG A 318 -15.90 -25.81 4.84
N GLU A 319 -16.22 -26.49 3.75
CA GLU A 319 -16.87 -25.86 2.60
C GLU A 319 -18.34 -25.52 2.97
N VAL A 320 -18.71 -24.28 2.70
CA VAL A 320 -20.07 -23.76 2.89
C VAL A 320 -20.54 -23.22 1.55
N SER A 321 -21.61 -23.75 0.99
CA SER A 321 -22.23 -23.23 -0.23
C SER A 321 -23.05 -21.97 0.06
N PHE A 322 -23.38 -21.19 -0.99
CA PHE A 322 -24.24 -20.02 -0.83
C PHE A 322 -25.63 -20.36 -0.26
N ASP A 323 -26.25 -21.42 -0.75
CA ASP A 323 -27.54 -21.92 -0.26
C ASP A 323 -27.49 -22.32 1.21
N GLU A 324 -26.40 -22.96 1.65
CA GLU A 324 -26.20 -23.32 3.04
C GLU A 324 -26.00 -22.09 3.90
N TRP A 325 -25.18 -21.12 3.44
CA TRP A 325 -25.01 -19.85 4.12
C TRP A 325 -26.33 -19.11 4.28
N GLN A 326 -27.14 -19.02 3.22
CA GLN A 326 -28.47 -18.40 3.29
C GLN A 326 -29.38 -19.09 4.31
N LYS A 327 -29.41 -20.43 4.36
CA LYS A 327 -30.17 -21.19 5.35
C LYS A 327 -29.73 -20.89 6.77
N ILE A 328 -28.43 -20.80 7.01
CA ILE A 328 -27.86 -20.46 8.33
C ILE A 328 -28.25 -19.03 8.74
N ILE A 329 -28.08 -18.04 7.87
CA ILE A 329 -28.47 -16.66 8.20
C ILE A 329 -29.98 -16.56 8.41
N LYS A 330 -30.79 -17.11 7.50
CA LYS A 330 -32.24 -17.08 7.57
C LYS A 330 -32.78 -17.78 8.81
N GLY A 331 -32.16 -18.86 9.26
CA GLY A 331 -32.54 -19.59 10.46
C GLY A 331 -32.22 -18.87 11.76
N ASN A 332 -31.23 -17.97 11.76
CA ASN A 332 -30.79 -17.24 12.96
C ASN A 332 -31.29 -15.78 12.99
N PHE A 333 -31.21 -15.08 11.85
CA PHE A 333 -31.56 -13.66 11.67
C PHE A 333 -32.16 -13.44 10.27
N PRO A 334 -33.44 -13.85 10.06
CA PRO A 334 -34.07 -13.77 8.73
C PRO A 334 -34.12 -12.36 8.16
N GLU A 335 -34.24 -11.34 9.00
CA GLU A 335 -34.28 -9.93 8.64
C GLU A 335 -32.90 -9.41 8.18
N LEU A 336 -31.80 -10.08 8.53
CA LEU A 336 -30.44 -9.69 8.17
C LEU A 336 -29.92 -10.43 6.91
N LEU A 337 -30.71 -11.33 6.33
CA LEU A 337 -30.27 -12.09 5.15
C LEU A 337 -29.91 -11.15 3.99
N PHE A 338 -30.82 -10.27 3.58
CA PHE A 338 -30.63 -9.40 2.44
C PHE A 338 -29.47 -8.40 2.60
N PRO A 339 -29.35 -7.63 3.72
CA PRO A 339 -28.19 -6.76 3.93
C PRO A 339 -26.87 -7.53 3.98
N SER A 340 -26.84 -8.74 4.51
CA SER A 340 -25.63 -9.57 4.56
C SER A 340 -25.25 -10.15 3.18
N GLU A 341 -26.23 -10.50 2.36
CA GLU A 341 -26.07 -10.94 0.97
C GLU A 341 -25.44 -9.82 0.12
N ILE A 342 -25.90 -8.56 0.31
CA ILE A 342 -25.25 -7.41 -0.33
C ILE A 342 -23.82 -7.25 0.19
N GLY A 343 -23.58 -7.43 1.49
CA GLY A 343 -22.23 -7.38 2.07
C GLY A 343 -21.28 -8.41 1.43
N LEU A 344 -21.72 -9.66 1.23
CA LEU A 344 -20.97 -10.67 0.48
C LEU A 344 -20.71 -10.23 -0.96
N SER A 345 -21.72 -9.66 -1.62
CA SER A 345 -21.60 -9.20 -3.02
C SER A 345 -20.62 -8.04 -3.18
N ILE A 346 -20.53 -7.19 -2.16
CA ILE A 346 -19.57 -6.08 -2.14
C ILE A 346 -18.14 -6.60 -2.02
N ILE A 347 -17.86 -7.46 -1.07
CA ILE A 347 -16.50 -7.94 -0.85
C ILE A 347 -16.04 -8.86 -2.00
N ALA A 348 -16.93 -9.64 -2.60
CA ALA A 348 -16.63 -10.52 -3.72
C ALA A 348 -16.13 -9.78 -4.97
N GLN A 349 -16.47 -8.49 -5.13
CA GLN A 349 -15.97 -7.67 -6.24
C GLN A 349 -14.43 -7.60 -6.27
N ILE A 350 -13.75 -7.74 -5.11
CA ILE A 350 -12.28 -7.73 -5.03
C ILE A 350 -11.65 -8.88 -5.84
N LEU A 351 -12.37 -9.98 -6.03
CA LEU A 351 -11.91 -11.12 -6.82
C LEU A 351 -11.94 -10.88 -8.33
N ILE A 352 -12.67 -9.88 -8.80
CA ILE A 352 -12.76 -9.55 -10.23
C ILE A 352 -11.62 -8.58 -10.58
N LYS A 353 -10.69 -9.01 -11.44
CA LYS A 353 -9.40 -8.32 -11.67
C LYS A 353 -9.57 -6.87 -12.16
N GLU A 354 -10.50 -6.63 -13.07
CA GLU A 354 -10.69 -5.31 -13.68
C GLU A 354 -11.45 -4.31 -12.83
N ILE A 355 -11.98 -4.73 -11.66
CA ILE A 355 -12.66 -3.80 -10.75
C ILE A 355 -11.60 -3.05 -9.94
N THR A 356 -11.55 -1.74 -10.16
CA THR A 356 -10.64 -0.81 -9.48
C THR A 356 -11.37 0.21 -8.61
N ASN A 357 -12.69 0.37 -8.81
CA ASN A 357 -13.50 1.35 -8.11
C ASN A 357 -14.08 0.78 -6.81
N PRO A 358 -13.78 1.39 -5.65
CA PRO A 358 -14.38 1.03 -4.37
C PRO A 358 -15.90 1.14 -4.37
N PHE A 359 -16.57 0.22 -3.66
CA PHE A 359 -18.00 0.29 -3.39
C PHE A 359 -18.24 0.53 -1.89
N ALA A 360 -19.08 1.50 -1.55
CA ALA A 360 -19.37 1.88 -0.17
C ALA A 360 -20.87 1.79 0.13
N LEU A 361 -21.24 0.88 1.04
CA LEU A 361 -22.61 0.69 1.52
C LEU A 361 -22.76 1.13 2.96
N VAL A 362 -23.81 1.87 3.24
CA VAL A 362 -24.23 2.26 4.58
C VAL A 362 -25.62 1.65 4.88
N LEU A 363 -25.67 0.77 5.85
CA LEU A 363 -26.94 0.24 6.39
C LEU A 363 -27.58 1.31 7.27
N VAL A 364 -28.78 1.72 6.93
CA VAL A 364 -29.50 2.81 7.63
C VAL A 364 -30.75 2.30 8.29
N ASP A 365 -30.89 2.54 9.58
CA ASP A 365 -32.14 2.31 10.33
C ASP A 365 -32.05 2.95 11.73
N VAL A 366 -33.16 2.88 12.48
CA VAL A 366 -33.20 3.26 13.90
C VAL A 366 -32.21 2.46 14.75
N PRO A 367 -31.84 2.92 15.94
CA PRO A 367 -31.03 2.14 16.88
C PRO A 367 -31.64 0.74 17.11
N SER A 368 -30.77 -0.25 17.32
CA SER A 368 -31.17 -1.67 17.60
C SER A 368 -31.84 -2.43 16.43
N ALA A 369 -31.80 -1.89 15.20
CA ALA A 369 -32.33 -2.55 14.00
C ALA A 369 -31.44 -3.67 13.43
N GLY A 370 -30.36 -4.10 14.12
CA GLY A 370 -29.50 -5.21 13.67
C GLY A 370 -28.33 -4.80 12.77
N LYS A 371 -28.12 -3.52 12.46
CA LYS A 371 -27.02 -3.03 11.60
C LYS A 371 -25.66 -3.57 12.03
N THR A 372 -25.31 -3.38 13.30
CA THR A 372 -24.03 -3.82 13.87
C THR A 372 -23.87 -5.33 13.79
N ILE A 373 -24.93 -6.11 13.92
CA ILE A 373 -24.90 -7.57 13.84
C ILE A 373 -24.56 -8.01 12.42
N SER A 374 -25.24 -7.43 11.41
CA SER A 374 -24.95 -7.70 10.00
C SER A 374 -23.49 -7.38 9.64
N ILE A 375 -22.96 -6.25 10.14
CA ILE A 375 -21.55 -5.87 9.95
C ILE A 375 -20.61 -6.85 10.67
N ASN A 376 -20.98 -7.28 11.88
CA ASN A 376 -20.18 -8.22 12.67
C ASN A 376 -20.07 -9.61 12.04
N PHE A 377 -20.97 -10.02 11.14
CA PHE A 377 -20.80 -11.28 10.40
C PHE A 377 -19.48 -11.34 9.64
N PHE A 378 -18.90 -10.18 9.31
CA PHE A 378 -17.64 -10.04 8.58
C PHE A 378 -16.43 -9.75 9.48
N SER A 379 -16.57 -9.60 10.81
CA SER A 379 -15.54 -9.03 11.68
C SER A 379 -14.37 -9.97 12.01
N GLU A 380 -14.50 -11.28 11.82
CA GLU A 380 -13.47 -12.29 12.17
C GLU A 380 -12.65 -12.76 10.97
N ILE A 381 -12.56 -11.96 9.92
CA ILE A 381 -11.89 -12.31 8.66
C ILE A 381 -10.78 -11.29 8.38
N ASN A 382 -9.77 -11.23 9.27
CA ASN A 382 -8.74 -10.18 9.30
C ASN A 382 -7.96 -10.01 7.99
N GLU A 383 -7.85 -11.07 7.20
CA GLU A 383 -7.20 -11.04 5.89
C GLU A 383 -8.02 -10.25 4.86
N LEU A 384 -9.36 -10.32 4.96
CA LEU A 384 -10.29 -9.73 4.00
C LEU A 384 -11.00 -8.48 4.53
N THR A 385 -10.97 -8.23 5.84
CA THR A 385 -11.68 -7.11 6.45
C THR A 385 -10.77 -6.30 7.36
N TYR A 386 -11.16 -5.06 7.61
CA TYR A 386 -10.53 -4.16 8.56
C TYR A 386 -11.62 -3.39 9.30
N ALA A 387 -11.67 -3.50 10.63
CA ALA A 387 -12.68 -2.82 11.44
C ALA A 387 -12.11 -1.59 12.15
N SER A 388 -12.86 -0.50 12.13
CA SER A 388 -12.58 0.69 12.95
C SER A 388 -13.86 1.46 13.21
N ASP A 389 -14.08 1.85 14.45
CA ASP A 389 -15.27 2.62 14.85
C ASP A 389 -15.08 4.12 14.69
N LYS A 390 -13.83 4.58 14.53
CA LYS A 390 -13.50 6.00 14.42
C LYS A 390 -12.33 6.21 13.47
N PHE A 391 -12.52 7.13 12.55
CA PHE A 391 -11.45 7.63 11.69
C PHE A 391 -11.61 9.13 11.43
N THR A 392 -10.55 9.77 10.99
CA THR A 392 -10.53 11.17 10.59
C THR A 392 -9.95 11.27 9.17
N PRO A 393 -10.13 12.38 8.46
CA PRO A 393 -9.44 12.61 7.20
C PRO A 393 -7.93 12.35 7.28
N ALA A 394 -7.29 12.84 8.34
CA ALA A 394 -5.86 12.64 8.58
C ALA A 394 -5.44 11.18 8.83
N SER A 395 -6.38 10.25 9.10
CA SER A 395 -6.04 8.85 9.30
C SER A 395 -5.69 8.14 8.00
N PHE A 396 -6.24 8.58 6.85
CA PHE A 396 -5.95 7.95 5.56
C PHE A 396 -4.52 8.14 5.11
N VAL A 397 -3.99 9.36 5.29
CA VAL A 397 -2.57 9.71 5.08
C VAL A 397 -2.15 10.60 6.24
N SER A 398 -1.43 10.04 7.18
CA SER A 398 -1.03 10.72 8.42
C SER A 398 0.15 11.68 8.18
N ASN A 399 0.09 12.84 8.81
CA ASN A 399 1.19 13.81 8.86
C ASN A 399 1.69 14.02 10.31
N ALA A 400 1.67 12.95 11.12
CA ALA A 400 2.07 12.98 12.51
C ALA A 400 3.53 13.43 12.68
N SER A 401 3.76 14.51 13.42
CA SER A 401 5.09 15.11 13.62
C SER A 401 6.05 14.28 14.48
N ASN A 402 5.50 13.38 15.29
CA ASN A 402 6.26 12.52 16.20
C ASN A 402 6.69 11.18 15.56
N VAL A 403 6.41 10.97 14.27
CA VAL A 403 6.74 9.75 13.54
C VAL A 403 7.66 10.09 12.36
N LYS A 404 8.74 9.30 12.19
CA LYS A 404 9.64 9.47 11.04
C LYS A 404 8.90 9.17 9.73
N LYS A 405 9.22 9.93 8.67
CA LYS A 405 8.55 9.85 7.35
C LYS A 405 8.49 8.41 6.82
N GLU A 406 9.54 7.62 7.01
CA GLU A 406 9.65 6.23 6.54
C GLU A 406 8.70 5.26 7.26
N LYS A 407 8.27 5.62 8.49
CA LYS A 407 7.35 4.81 9.30
C LYS A 407 5.90 5.26 9.21
N LEU A 408 5.62 6.37 8.54
CA LEU A 408 4.25 6.88 8.41
C LEU A 408 3.36 5.93 7.61
N ALA A 409 3.91 5.21 6.63
CA ALA A 409 3.16 4.22 5.84
C ALA A 409 2.58 3.09 6.70
N ASP A 410 3.23 2.74 7.81
CA ASP A 410 2.78 1.66 8.71
C ASP A 410 1.54 2.06 9.51
N ILE A 411 1.34 3.38 9.75
CA ILE A 411 0.21 3.91 10.51
C ILE A 411 -0.92 4.44 9.63
N ASP A 412 -0.68 4.66 8.33
CA ASP A 412 -1.67 5.16 7.40
C ASP A 412 -2.79 4.14 7.16
N LEU A 413 -4.02 4.63 7.14
CA LEU A 413 -5.19 3.81 6.96
C LEU A 413 -5.31 3.28 5.52
N LEU A 414 -5.00 4.11 4.52
CA LEU A 414 -5.19 3.77 3.12
C LEU A 414 -4.46 2.48 2.67
N PRO A 415 -3.15 2.28 2.97
CA PRO A 415 -2.46 1.01 2.65
C PRO A 415 -3.04 -0.20 3.40
N ARG A 416 -3.54 0.00 4.63
CA ARG A 416 -4.13 -1.08 5.44
C ARG A 416 -5.49 -1.52 4.93
N LEU A 417 -6.22 -0.64 4.22
CA LEU A 417 -7.51 -0.94 3.61
C LEU A 417 -7.39 -1.63 2.25
N LYS A 418 -6.25 -1.50 1.56
CA LYS A 418 -6.08 -2.00 0.19
C LYS A 418 -6.51 -3.48 0.09
N TYR A 419 -7.45 -3.78 -0.81
CA TYR A 419 -8.08 -5.09 -1.04
C TYR A 419 -8.78 -5.70 0.18
N LYS A 420 -9.36 -4.85 1.03
CA LYS A 420 -10.19 -5.28 2.17
C LYS A 420 -11.54 -4.59 2.16
N MET A 421 -12.47 -5.14 2.92
CA MET A 421 -13.70 -4.44 3.29
C MET A 421 -13.52 -3.72 4.62
N PHE A 422 -13.69 -2.41 4.61
CA PHE A 422 -13.63 -1.56 5.79
C PHE A 422 -14.99 -1.60 6.51
N LEU A 423 -14.98 -2.13 7.72
CA LEU A 423 -16.15 -2.27 8.56
C LEU A 423 -16.24 -1.10 9.54
N ILE A 424 -17.36 -0.36 9.49
CA ILE A 424 -17.59 0.81 10.35
C ILE A 424 -18.96 0.64 11.01
N ARG A 425 -18.96 0.36 12.32
CA ARG A 425 -20.22 0.06 13.02
C ARG A 425 -21.18 1.24 13.09
N ASP A 426 -20.67 2.48 13.14
CA ASP A 426 -21.53 3.68 13.18
C ASP A 426 -20.87 4.91 12.53
N LEU A 427 -21.44 5.36 11.42
CA LEU A 427 -21.08 6.61 10.72
C LEU A 427 -21.85 7.84 11.23
N SER A 428 -22.83 7.68 12.12
CA SER A 428 -23.63 8.81 12.62
C SER A 428 -22.76 9.87 13.30
N THR A 429 -21.64 9.46 13.92
CA THR A 429 -20.66 10.36 14.52
C THR A 429 -20.00 11.30 13.50
N ILE A 430 -19.82 10.85 12.26
CA ILE A 430 -19.31 11.68 11.15
C ILE A 430 -20.42 12.61 10.67
N PHE A 431 -21.61 12.07 10.43
CA PHE A 431 -22.75 12.86 9.94
C PHE A 431 -23.27 13.90 10.95
N SER A 432 -22.88 13.78 12.21
CA SER A 432 -23.22 14.72 13.28
C SER A 432 -22.23 15.90 13.40
N LYS A 433 -21.09 15.88 12.70
CA LYS A 433 -20.09 16.95 12.74
C LYS A 433 -20.65 18.27 12.22
N ARG A 434 -19.97 19.38 12.54
CA ARG A 434 -20.26 20.69 11.97
C ARG A 434 -20.06 20.69 10.45
N ASP A 435 -20.68 21.61 9.77
CA ASP A 435 -20.75 21.58 8.29
C ASP A 435 -19.37 21.62 7.63
N ASP A 436 -18.44 22.42 8.13
CA ASP A 436 -17.07 22.51 7.60
C ASP A 436 -16.31 21.18 7.76
N ASP A 437 -16.32 20.63 8.98
CA ASP A 437 -15.67 19.35 9.29
C ASP A 437 -16.31 18.18 8.50
N LEU A 438 -17.63 18.26 8.30
CA LEU A 438 -18.37 17.26 7.52
C LEU A 438 -18.03 17.35 6.03
N ASN A 439 -17.95 18.56 5.46
CA ASN A 439 -17.53 18.77 4.08
C ASN A 439 -16.11 18.24 3.83
N GLU A 440 -15.18 18.50 4.74
CA GLU A 440 -13.82 17.94 4.65
C GLU A 440 -13.84 16.41 4.65
N CYS A 441 -14.59 15.79 5.59
CA CYS A 441 -14.71 14.33 5.67
C CYS A 441 -15.34 13.73 4.42
N LEU A 442 -16.44 14.30 3.92
CA LEU A 442 -17.12 13.80 2.72
C LEU A 442 -16.30 14.04 1.45
N GLY A 443 -15.61 15.18 1.35
CA GLY A 443 -14.69 15.47 0.25
C GLY A 443 -13.55 14.45 0.16
N LEU A 444 -12.93 14.13 1.31
CA LEU A 444 -11.89 13.12 1.37
C LEU A 444 -12.43 11.72 1.03
N LEU A 445 -13.57 11.32 1.62
CA LEU A 445 -14.21 10.04 1.28
C LEU A 445 -14.52 9.94 -0.20
N THR A 446 -15.01 11.03 -0.80
CA THR A 446 -15.24 11.10 -2.24
C THR A 446 -13.96 10.80 -3.02
N ARG A 447 -12.81 11.35 -2.59
CA ARG A 447 -11.53 11.18 -3.28
C ARG A 447 -10.95 9.78 -3.11
N VAL A 448 -10.93 9.22 -1.89
CA VAL A 448 -10.41 7.86 -1.67
C VAL A 448 -11.28 6.77 -2.31
N LEU A 449 -12.58 7.02 -2.46
CA LEU A 449 -13.53 6.15 -3.14
C LEU A 449 -13.47 6.24 -4.68
N ASP A 450 -12.56 7.03 -5.24
CA ASP A 450 -12.21 6.93 -6.66
C ASP A 450 -11.24 5.76 -6.94
N GLY A 451 -10.55 5.24 -5.90
CA GLY A 451 -9.67 4.07 -6.02
C GLY A 451 -8.28 4.38 -6.58
N GLU A 452 -7.95 5.64 -6.82
CA GLU A 452 -6.70 6.11 -7.45
C GLU A 452 -5.63 6.52 -6.43
N GLY A 453 -5.85 6.22 -5.15
CA GLY A 453 -4.97 6.66 -4.07
C GLY A 453 -5.30 8.06 -3.56
N LEU A 454 -4.33 8.70 -2.89
CA LEU A 454 -4.51 10.01 -2.26
C LEU A 454 -3.18 10.76 -2.19
N ASN A 455 -3.20 12.04 -2.60
CA ASN A 455 -2.07 12.96 -2.47
C ASN A 455 -2.41 14.00 -1.41
N THR A 456 -1.50 14.20 -0.46
CA THR A 456 -1.61 15.22 0.58
C THR A 456 -0.34 16.06 0.64
N ASP A 457 -0.46 17.31 1.02
CA ASP A 457 0.67 18.19 1.26
C ASP A 457 0.63 18.71 2.71
N SER A 458 1.77 18.77 3.37
CA SER A 458 1.88 19.24 4.74
C SER A 458 3.16 20.02 4.97
N GLY A 459 3.12 21.01 5.86
CA GLY A 459 4.30 21.79 6.23
C GLY A 459 5.39 21.00 6.94
N ILE A 460 5.08 19.81 7.51
CA ILE A 460 6.01 19.01 8.30
C ILE A 460 6.76 17.98 7.43
N HIS A 461 6.03 17.23 6.62
CA HIS A 461 6.58 16.12 5.83
C HIS A 461 6.60 16.40 4.34
N GLY A 462 6.16 17.60 3.90
CA GLY A 462 5.98 17.95 2.50
C GLY A 462 4.93 17.10 1.84
N GLN A 463 5.08 16.86 0.54
CA GLN A 463 4.17 16.02 -0.23
C GLN A 463 4.30 14.56 0.17
N ARG A 464 3.14 13.94 0.46
CA ARG A 464 2.97 12.50 0.66
C ARG A 464 1.91 12.01 -0.28
N GLN A 465 2.19 10.91 -0.95
CA GLN A 465 1.30 10.37 -1.98
C GLN A 465 1.22 8.84 -1.91
N TYR A 466 0.03 8.36 -2.17
CA TYR A 466 -0.25 6.98 -2.54
C TYR A 466 -0.84 7.02 -3.93
N VAL A 467 -0.10 6.54 -4.92
CA VAL A 467 -0.48 6.54 -6.33
C VAL A 467 -0.72 5.12 -6.80
N GLY A 468 -1.60 4.94 -7.76
CA GLY A 468 -1.97 3.64 -8.29
C GLY A 468 -3.30 3.13 -7.75
N GLU A 469 -3.53 1.82 -7.86
CA GLU A 469 -4.80 1.21 -7.49
C GLU A 469 -4.90 0.98 -5.98
N TYR A 470 -5.91 1.61 -5.36
CA TYR A 470 -6.27 1.45 -3.95
C TYR A 470 -7.73 0.99 -3.81
N LEU A 471 -7.99 -0.20 -4.35
CA LEU A 471 -9.30 -0.84 -4.22
C LEU A 471 -9.53 -1.28 -2.77
N PHE A 472 -10.66 -0.87 -2.20
CA PHE A 472 -11.21 -1.36 -0.95
C PHE A 472 -12.72 -1.19 -0.96
N MET A 473 -13.42 -1.90 -0.08
CA MET A 473 -14.86 -1.80 0.03
C MET A 473 -15.25 -1.20 1.38
N ILE A 474 -16.44 -0.62 1.51
CA ILE A 474 -16.96 -0.15 2.80
C ILE A 474 -18.30 -0.84 3.08
N LEU A 475 -18.44 -1.37 4.29
CA LEU A 475 -19.70 -1.75 4.88
C LEU A 475 -19.86 -1.03 6.21
N ALA A 476 -20.84 -0.13 6.29
CA ALA A 476 -21.00 0.75 7.43
C ALA A 476 -22.44 0.75 7.94
N GLY A 477 -22.64 1.13 9.21
CA GLY A 477 -23.95 1.39 9.79
C GLY A 477 -24.16 2.88 10.05
N SER A 478 -25.42 3.33 10.05
CA SER A 478 -25.79 4.69 10.49
C SER A 478 -27.23 4.71 10.99
N THR A 479 -27.53 5.69 11.81
CA THR A 479 -28.90 6.14 12.05
C THR A 479 -29.43 6.89 10.84
N PRO A 480 -30.73 7.21 10.73
CA PRO A 480 -31.30 7.93 9.62
C PRO A 480 -30.50 9.20 9.26
N ILE A 481 -30.24 9.37 7.98
CA ILE A 481 -29.37 10.45 7.46
C ILE A 481 -30.09 11.80 7.51
N PRO A 482 -29.50 12.83 8.17
CA PRO A 482 -30.10 14.16 8.23
C PRO A 482 -30.23 14.83 6.85
N PRO A 483 -31.26 15.65 6.58
CA PRO A 483 -31.45 16.34 5.31
C PRO A 483 -30.23 17.18 4.87
N ARG A 484 -29.52 17.81 5.81
CA ARG A 484 -28.30 18.61 5.52
C ARG A 484 -27.18 17.76 4.91
N VAL A 485 -27.03 16.52 5.39
CA VAL A 485 -26.00 15.60 4.88
C VAL A 485 -26.33 15.18 3.44
N TRP A 486 -27.60 14.90 3.15
CA TRP A 486 -28.06 14.64 1.78
C TRP A 486 -27.74 15.77 0.82
N LYS A 487 -27.95 17.04 1.24
CA LYS A 487 -27.61 18.22 0.43
C LYS A 487 -26.11 18.30 0.16
N MET A 488 -25.27 18.11 1.16
CA MET A 488 -23.80 18.13 1.00
C MET A 488 -23.32 17.00 0.07
N MET A 489 -23.79 15.78 0.28
CA MET A 489 -23.44 14.66 -0.58
C MET A 489 -23.84 14.86 -2.03
N GLY A 490 -25.02 15.43 -2.26
CA GLY A 490 -25.52 15.72 -3.61
C GLY A 490 -24.65 16.73 -4.36
N ASN A 491 -24.11 17.75 -3.67
CA ASN A 491 -23.19 18.72 -4.26
C ASN A 491 -21.80 18.15 -4.54
N LEU A 492 -21.30 17.22 -3.69
CA LEU A 492 -19.99 16.61 -3.84
C LEU A 492 -20.00 15.42 -4.83
N GLY A 493 -21.18 14.92 -5.24
CA GLY A 493 -21.30 13.69 -6.03
C GLY A 493 -20.97 12.46 -5.18
N SER A 494 -21.90 12.06 -4.31
CA SER A 494 -21.70 10.97 -3.35
C SER A 494 -21.30 9.65 -3.99
N ARG A 495 -20.29 8.97 -3.39
CA ARG A 495 -19.90 7.58 -3.68
C ARG A 495 -20.52 6.59 -2.69
N LEU A 496 -21.32 7.08 -1.74
CA LEU A 496 -21.97 6.25 -0.75
C LEU A 496 -23.33 5.78 -1.26
N PHE A 497 -23.59 4.49 -1.09
CA PHE A 497 -24.92 3.90 -1.29
C PHE A 497 -25.53 3.59 0.08
N PHE A 498 -26.84 3.60 0.14
CA PHE A 498 -27.59 3.39 1.37
C PHE A 498 -28.60 2.28 1.18
N LEU A 499 -28.74 1.45 2.21
CA LEU A 499 -29.78 0.45 2.31
C LEU A 499 -30.58 0.70 3.58
N ASN A 500 -31.88 0.91 3.45
CA ASN A 500 -32.79 0.96 4.58
C ASN A 500 -33.15 -0.47 4.98
N MET A 501 -32.82 -0.87 6.19
CA MET A 501 -33.06 -2.25 6.64
C MET A 501 -34.54 -2.57 6.86
N GLY A 502 -35.36 -1.54 7.06
CA GLY A 502 -36.82 -1.70 7.23
C GLY A 502 -37.19 -2.58 8.42
N ALA A 503 -36.47 -2.41 9.54
CA ALA A 503 -36.74 -3.19 10.74
C ALA A 503 -38.20 -3.01 11.20
N ARG A 504 -38.91 -4.12 11.30
CA ARG A 504 -40.27 -4.12 11.86
C ARG A 504 -40.23 -4.02 13.37
N GLU A 505 -41.28 -3.44 13.96
CA GLU A 505 -41.50 -3.54 15.39
C GLU A 505 -41.76 -5.01 15.80
N LYS A 506 -41.07 -5.45 16.83
CA LYS A 506 -41.26 -6.78 17.42
C LYS A 506 -42.46 -6.74 18.36
N SER A 507 -43.25 -7.80 18.35
CA SER A 507 -44.33 -7.95 19.30
C SER A 507 -43.80 -8.17 20.72
N GLU A 508 -44.64 -7.93 21.72
CA GLU A 508 -44.30 -8.17 23.12
C GLU A 508 -43.90 -9.64 23.36
N LEU A 509 -44.56 -10.59 22.69
CA LEU A 509 -44.23 -12.01 22.77
C LEU A 509 -42.82 -12.29 22.20
N GLU A 510 -42.47 -11.75 21.05
CA GLU A 510 -41.11 -11.89 20.46
C GLU A 510 -40.05 -11.28 21.37
N LEU A 511 -40.33 -10.15 22.03
CA LEU A 511 -39.40 -9.54 22.98
C LEU A 511 -39.24 -10.40 24.24
N ALA A 512 -40.36 -10.97 24.77
CA ALA A 512 -40.32 -11.87 25.92
C ALA A 512 -39.56 -13.17 25.61
N GLU A 513 -39.76 -13.77 24.45
CA GLU A 513 -39.03 -14.96 23.99
C GLU A 513 -37.53 -14.69 23.86
N GLN A 514 -37.11 -13.48 23.46
CA GLN A 514 -35.71 -13.10 23.43
C GLN A 514 -35.02 -13.08 24.79
N LEU A 515 -35.75 -12.79 25.86
CA LEU A 515 -35.23 -12.82 27.24
C LEU A 515 -34.93 -14.23 27.73
N THR A 516 -35.70 -15.21 27.23
CA THR A 516 -35.54 -16.62 27.61
C THR A 516 -34.49 -17.36 26.75
N THR A 517 -34.14 -16.81 25.61
CA THR A 517 -33.20 -17.44 24.67
C THR A 517 -31.77 -16.96 24.94
N LEU A 518 -31.02 -17.71 25.73
CA LEU A 518 -29.55 -17.50 25.96
C LEU A 518 -28.69 -17.52 24.67
N ALA A 519 -29.30 -17.80 23.55
CA ALA A 519 -28.60 -18.16 22.30
C ALA A 519 -28.25 -16.99 21.37
N TYR A 520 -28.48 -15.72 21.74
CA TYR A 520 -28.24 -14.60 20.80
C TYR A 520 -26.78 -14.51 20.33
N LYS A 521 -25.84 -14.60 21.28
CA LYS A 521 -24.41 -14.59 20.97
C LYS A 521 -23.95 -15.82 20.16
N GLU A 522 -24.55 -16.97 20.44
CA GLU A 522 -24.27 -18.21 19.72
C GLU A 522 -24.84 -18.16 18.28
N LYS A 523 -26.01 -17.57 18.09
CA LYS A 523 -26.58 -17.32 16.76
C LYS A 523 -25.66 -16.41 15.94
N GLU A 524 -25.19 -15.30 16.53
CA GLU A 524 -24.26 -14.39 15.89
C GLU A 524 -22.94 -15.07 15.55
N LYS A 525 -22.38 -15.86 16.47
CA LYS A 525 -21.14 -16.63 16.25
C LYS A 525 -21.30 -17.66 15.14
N THR A 526 -22.43 -18.35 15.07
CA THR A 526 -22.75 -19.30 13.99
C THR A 526 -22.78 -18.61 12.63
N CYS A 527 -23.42 -17.44 12.54
CA CYS A 527 -23.49 -16.65 11.31
C CYS A 527 -22.10 -16.12 10.90
N ARG A 528 -21.29 -15.64 11.85
CA ARG A 528 -19.90 -15.22 11.59
C ARG A 528 -19.06 -16.37 11.04
N LYS A 529 -19.13 -17.54 11.68
CA LYS A 529 -18.38 -18.72 11.23
C LYS A 529 -18.79 -19.11 9.81
N ALA A 530 -20.09 -19.19 9.54
CA ALA A 530 -20.60 -19.51 8.22
C ALA A 530 -20.14 -18.50 7.15
N THR A 531 -20.15 -17.20 7.49
CA THR A 531 -19.67 -16.13 6.58
C THR A 531 -18.17 -16.24 6.32
N LYS A 532 -17.38 -16.54 7.37
CA LYS A 532 -15.93 -16.76 7.25
C LYS A 532 -15.62 -17.96 6.35
N ASP A 533 -16.24 -19.11 6.62
CA ASP A 533 -16.01 -20.35 5.88
C ASP A 533 -16.43 -20.19 4.41
N PHE A 534 -17.57 -19.54 4.15
CA PHE A 534 -18.04 -19.23 2.80
C PHE A 534 -17.04 -18.34 2.04
N LEU A 535 -16.61 -17.22 2.64
CA LEU A 535 -15.67 -16.30 2.01
C LEU A 535 -14.31 -16.95 1.77
N TYR A 536 -13.79 -17.71 2.72
CA TYR A 536 -12.53 -18.43 2.51
C TYR A 536 -12.64 -19.44 1.36
N GLY A 537 -13.76 -20.19 1.28
CA GLY A 537 -14.04 -21.09 0.15
C GLY A 537 -14.07 -20.35 -1.20
N LEU A 538 -14.76 -19.21 -1.25
CA LEU A 538 -14.85 -18.38 -2.45
C LEU A 538 -13.47 -17.86 -2.88
N TRP A 539 -12.63 -17.40 -1.94
CA TRP A 539 -11.27 -16.92 -2.22
C TRP A 539 -10.34 -18.06 -2.67
N HIS A 540 -10.48 -19.25 -2.14
CA HIS A 540 -9.73 -20.42 -2.62
C HIS A 540 -10.14 -20.86 -4.02
N LYS A 541 -11.45 -20.84 -4.31
CA LYS A 541 -11.98 -21.16 -5.63
C LYS A 541 -11.46 -20.21 -6.71
N TYR A 542 -11.34 -18.92 -6.40
CA TYR A 542 -10.88 -17.88 -7.34
C TYR A 542 -9.51 -17.31 -6.94
N SER A 543 -8.58 -18.17 -6.52
CA SER A 543 -7.28 -17.79 -5.95
C SER A 543 -6.37 -16.98 -6.88
N LEU A 544 -6.61 -16.99 -8.20
CA LEU A 544 -5.88 -16.17 -9.18
C LEU A 544 -6.64 -14.90 -9.58
N GLY A 545 -7.79 -14.64 -8.94
CA GLY A 545 -8.75 -13.66 -9.41
C GLY A 545 -9.50 -14.15 -10.68
N LEU A 546 -10.54 -13.43 -11.04
CA LEU A 546 -11.40 -13.76 -12.20
C LEU A 546 -11.31 -12.67 -13.26
N ASP A 547 -11.09 -13.07 -14.50
CA ASP A 547 -11.28 -12.25 -15.68
C ASP A 547 -12.76 -12.38 -16.12
N TRP A 548 -13.49 -11.26 -16.09
CA TRP A 548 -14.93 -11.26 -16.35
C TRP A 548 -15.22 -10.98 -17.82
N ASP A 549 -15.94 -11.90 -18.48
CA ASP A 549 -16.40 -11.65 -19.85
C ASP A 549 -17.67 -10.80 -19.88
N LYS A 550 -17.49 -9.48 -20.08
CA LYS A 550 -18.61 -8.53 -20.20
C LYS A 550 -19.50 -8.78 -21.43
N THR A 551 -19.00 -9.48 -22.44
CA THR A 551 -19.75 -9.72 -23.67
C THR A 551 -20.80 -10.82 -23.50
N ALA A 552 -20.56 -11.73 -22.54
CA ALA A 552 -21.48 -12.80 -22.18
C ALA A 552 -22.71 -12.31 -21.40
N ASP A 553 -22.63 -11.14 -20.78
CA ASP A 553 -23.76 -10.57 -20.03
C ASP A 553 -24.85 -10.02 -20.97
N LYS A 554 -26.11 -10.43 -20.73
CA LYS A 554 -27.24 -10.03 -21.59
C LYS A 554 -27.51 -8.53 -21.57
N GLN A 555 -27.78 -7.98 -22.74
CA GLN A 555 -28.05 -6.55 -22.90
C GLN A 555 -29.29 -6.08 -22.12
N GLU A 556 -30.31 -6.92 -21.97
CA GLU A 556 -31.50 -6.61 -21.19
C GLU A 556 -31.19 -6.26 -19.73
N TYR A 557 -30.26 -6.99 -19.07
CA TYR A 557 -29.84 -6.71 -17.71
C TYR A 557 -29.02 -5.42 -17.61
N LYS A 558 -28.14 -5.19 -18.58
CA LYS A 558 -27.37 -3.92 -18.66
C LYS A 558 -28.29 -2.70 -18.80
N LEU A 559 -29.40 -2.83 -19.54
CA LEU A 559 -30.41 -1.76 -19.66
C LEU A 559 -31.13 -1.51 -18.33
N VAL A 560 -31.45 -2.53 -17.55
CA VAL A 560 -32.05 -2.34 -16.20
C VAL A 560 -31.06 -1.62 -15.28
N ILE A 561 -29.77 -2.02 -15.29
CA ILE A 561 -28.72 -1.36 -14.52
C ILE A 561 -28.65 0.13 -14.88
N ALA A 562 -28.62 0.45 -16.18
CA ALA A 562 -28.57 1.83 -16.66
C ALA A 562 -29.82 2.66 -16.22
N ARG A 563 -31.02 2.07 -16.27
CA ARG A 563 -32.25 2.71 -15.80
C ARG A 563 -32.22 2.97 -14.30
N CYS A 564 -31.75 2.01 -13.49
CA CYS A 564 -31.56 2.20 -12.04
C CYS A 564 -30.55 3.32 -11.75
N ALA A 565 -29.45 3.40 -12.49
CA ALA A 565 -28.45 4.45 -12.35
C ALA A 565 -29.02 5.82 -12.70
N GLN A 566 -29.78 5.94 -13.80
CA GLN A 566 -30.44 7.18 -14.20
C GLN A 566 -31.52 7.60 -13.18
N LEU A 567 -32.26 6.65 -12.63
CA LEU A 567 -33.26 6.92 -11.61
C LEU A 567 -32.60 7.51 -10.35
N LEU A 568 -31.57 6.84 -9.84
CA LEU A 568 -30.86 7.30 -8.66
C LEU A 568 -30.23 8.68 -8.87
N ALA A 569 -29.59 8.92 -10.00
CA ALA A 569 -29.01 10.22 -10.32
C ALA A 569 -30.06 11.34 -10.23
N LYS A 570 -31.26 11.12 -10.79
CA LYS A 570 -32.39 12.06 -10.71
C LYS A 570 -32.92 12.22 -9.28
N LEU A 571 -33.08 11.12 -8.54
CA LEU A 571 -33.57 11.15 -7.15
C LEU A 571 -32.58 11.87 -6.21
N ARG A 572 -31.28 11.84 -6.49
CA ARG A 572 -30.24 12.57 -5.73
C ARG A 572 -30.11 14.03 -6.09
N GLY A 573 -30.70 14.50 -7.19
CA GLY A 573 -30.58 15.89 -7.66
C GLY A 573 -30.84 16.89 -6.54
N VAL A 574 -30.00 17.93 -6.46
CA VAL A 574 -30.04 18.95 -5.40
C VAL A 574 -30.47 20.28 -5.96
N ILE A 575 -31.40 20.95 -5.30
CA ILE A 575 -31.73 22.36 -5.52
C ILE A 575 -31.10 23.14 -4.38
N ASN A 576 -30.17 24.02 -4.69
CA ASN A 576 -29.60 24.92 -3.71
C ASN A 576 -30.50 26.15 -3.60
N VAL A 577 -30.88 26.49 -2.37
CA VAL A 577 -31.77 27.62 -2.06
C VAL A 577 -31.02 28.60 -1.21
N TRP A 578 -31.05 29.87 -1.54
CA TRP A 578 -30.53 30.96 -0.73
C TRP A 578 -31.70 31.83 -0.27
N LYS A 579 -31.48 32.42 0.89
CA LYS A 579 -32.39 33.40 1.46
C LYS A 579 -31.72 34.77 1.31
N ASP A 580 -32.30 35.63 0.50
CA ASP A 580 -31.87 36.99 0.36
C ASP A 580 -32.76 37.93 1.19
N LYS A 581 -32.18 38.93 1.83
CA LYS A 581 -32.91 39.97 2.53
C LYS A 581 -33.14 41.14 1.59
N SER A 582 -34.32 41.24 1.01
CA SER A 582 -34.72 42.44 0.29
C SER A 582 -35.40 43.42 1.24
N GLN A 583 -35.54 44.69 0.82
CA GLN A 583 -36.27 45.73 1.56
C GLN A 583 -37.77 45.39 1.73
N ASP A 584 -38.32 44.51 0.90
CA ASP A 584 -39.73 44.12 0.89
C ASP A 584 -40.02 42.75 1.54
N GLY A 585 -39.03 42.12 2.21
CA GLY A 585 -39.21 40.84 2.87
C GLY A 585 -38.16 39.78 2.53
N GLU A 586 -38.42 38.52 2.93
CA GLU A 586 -37.55 37.40 2.63
C GLU A 586 -37.81 36.87 1.22
N VAL A 587 -36.82 36.98 0.33
CA VAL A 587 -36.87 36.40 -1.03
C VAL A 587 -35.99 35.15 -1.03
N TYR A 588 -36.48 34.07 -1.64
CA TYR A 588 -35.74 32.83 -1.82
C TYR A 588 -35.31 32.69 -3.27
N ASP A 589 -34.00 32.66 -3.49
CA ASP A 589 -33.39 32.30 -4.75
C ASP A 589 -32.99 30.82 -4.76
N TYR A 590 -33.08 30.18 -5.93
CA TYR A 590 -32.76 28.76 -6.08
C TYR A 590 -32.09 28.47 -7.42
N THR A 591 -31.22 27.41 -7.41
CA THR A 591 -30.64 26.94 -8.67
C THR A 591 -31.57 26.02 -9.43
N TYR A 592 -31.31 25.85 -10.75
CA TYR A 592 -31.75 24.64 -11.43
C TYR A 592 -31.24 23.41 -10.68
N PRO A 593 -31.98 22.26 -10.75
CA PRO A 593 -31.55 21.03 -10.13
C PRO A 593 -30.16 20.62 -10.62
N VAL A 594 -29.21 20.44 -9.69
CA VAL A 594 -27.89 19.83 -9.96
C VAL A 594 -28.09 18.33 -9.93
N ILE A 595 -28.02 17.68 -11.08
CA ILE A 595 -28.20 16.23 -11.24
C ILE A 595 -26.86 15.65 -11.69
N GLU A 596 -26.33 14.69 -10.92
CA GLU A 596 -25.11 13.99 -11.28
C GLU A 596 -25.28 13.13 -12.55
N LYS A 597 -24.20 12.92 -13.31
CA LYS A 597 -24.22 11.99 -14.44
C LYS A 597 -24.25 10.55 -13.94
N PRO A 598 -25.04 9.64 -14.57
CA PRO A 598 -25.24 8.29 -14.07
C PRO A 598 -24.04 7.33 -14.29
N ASP A 599 -23.02 7.74 -15.04
CA ASP A 599 -21.94 6.86 -15.52
C ASP A 599 -21.26 6.06 -14.40
N ARG A 600 -20.90 6.75 -13.30
CA ARG A 600 -20.27 6.12 -12.15
C ARG A 600 -21.24 5.18 -11.43
N ILE A 601 -22.47 5.61 -11.19
CA ILE A 601 -23.50 4.76 -10.55
C ILE A 601 -23.72 3.52 -11.40
N ASN A 602 -23.81 3.67 -12.72
CA ASN A 602 -23.98 2.58 -13.66
C ASN A 602 -22.85 1.53 -13.54
N GLN A 603 -21.60 2.01 -13.51
CA GLN A 603 -20.43 1.14 -13.33
C GLN A 603 -20.45 0.42 -11.99
N LEU A 604 -20.74 1.13 -10.89
CA LEU A 604 -20.77 0.54 -9.55
C LEU A 604 -21.92 -0.46 -9.37
N PHE A 605 -23.08 -0.20 -9.93
CA PHE A 605 -24.20 -1.14 -9.93
C PHE A 605 -23.88 -2.40 -10.74
N TYR A 606 -23.25 -2.24 -11.89
CA TYR A 606 -22.79 -3.39 -12.67
C TYR A 606 -21.75 -4.22 -11.91
N ASN A 607 -20.80 -3.56 -11.21
CA ASN A 607 -19.83 -4.23 -10.37
C ASN A 607 -20.50 -5.02 -9.23
N LEU A 608 -21.53 -4.43 -8.59
CA LEU A 608 -22.27 -5.09 -7.52
C LEU A 608 -23.01 -6.34 -8.04
N CYS A 609 -23.68 -6.25 -9.20
CA CYS A 609 -24.34 -7.39 -9.83
C CYS A 609 -23.35 -8.53 -10.14
N ARG A 610 -22.14 -8.19 -10.63
CA ARG A 610 -21.08 -9.18 -10.87
C ARG A 610 -20.59 -9.81 -9.58
N GLY A 611 -20.40 -9.00 -8.52
CA GLY A 611 -20.05 -9.51 -7.19
C GLY A 611 -21.10 -10.48 -6.67
N HIS A 612 -22.40 -10.20 -6.85
CA HIS A 612 -23.49 -11.09 -6.46
C HIS A 612 -23.51 -12.38 -7.30
N ALA A 613 -23.36 -12.27 -8.62
CA ALA A 613 -23.28 -13.44 -9.49
C ALA A 613 -22.14 -14.37 -9.04
N LEU A 614 -20.97 -13.79 -8.65
CA LEU A 614 -19.83 -14.56 -8.15
C LEU A 614 -20.13 -15.25 -6.81
N VAL A 615 -20.84 -14.60 -5.89
CA VAL A 615 -21.35 -15.19 -4.65
C VAL A 615 -22.26 -16.38 -4.93
N CYS A 616 -23.10 -16.28 -5.96
CA CYS A 616 -23.94 -17.35 -6.46
C CYS A 616 -23.22 -18.33 -7.39
N GLU A 617 -21.88 -18.34 -7.37
CA GLU A 617 -21.00 -19.21 -8.19
C GLU A 617 -21.19 -19.09 -9.70
N ARG A 618 -21.64 -17.95 -10.18
CA ARG A 618 -21.85 -17.65 -11.59
C ARG A 618 -20.79 -16.64 -12.10
N THR A 619 -20.45 -16.74 -13.37
CA THR A 619 -19.54 -15.81 -14.07
C THR A 619 -20.29 -14.92 -15.08
N GLN A 620 -21.61 -14.86 -14.99
CA GLN A 620 -22.51 -14.03 -15.78
C GLN A 620 -23.62 -13.51 -14.90
N ILE A 621 -24.04 -12.26 -15.10
CA ILE A 621 -25.19 -11.69 -14.39
C ILE A 621 -26.51 -12.27 -14.89
N ASN A 622 -27.46 -12.36 -13.99
CA ASN A 622 -28.83 -12.75 -14.31
C ASN A 622 -29.87 -11.83 -13.64
N GLN A 623 -31.15 -12.17 -13.72
CA GLN A 623 -32.25 -11.38 -13.16
C GLN A 623 -32.16 -11.24 -11.62
N GLU A 624 -31.67 -12.25 -10.91
CA GLU A 624 -31.57 -12.24 -9.44
C GLU A 624 -30.63 -11.13 -8.95
N ASP A 625 -29.55 -10.87 -9.70
CA ASP A 625 -28.54 -9.86 -9.34
C ASP A 625 -29.13 -8.44 -9.39
N LEU A 626 -30.15 -8.22 -10.21
CA LEU A 626 -30.80 -6.92 -10.36
C LEU A 626 -31.60 -6.49 -9.13
N ARG A 627 -32.06 -7.44 -8.31
CA ARG A 627 -32.81 -7.15 -7.08
C ARG A 627 -32.02 -6.22 -6.15
N LEU A 628 -30.71 -6.45 -6.03
CA LEU A 628 -29.86 -5.66 -5.15
C LEU A 628 -29.82 -4.19 -5.57
N ILE A 629 -29.65 -3.94 -6.86
CA ILE A 629 -29.51 -2.57 -7.37
C ILE A 629 -30.84 -1.83 -7.44
N VAL A 630 -31.95 -2.53 -7.63
CA VAL A 630 -33.30 -1.90 -7.62
C VAL A 630 -33.58 -1.30 -6.23
N GLU A 631 -33.33 -2.07 -5.16
CA GLU A 631 -33.51 -1.57 -3.79
C GLU A 631 -32.53 -0.43 -3.49
N LEU A 632 -31.27 -0.58 -3.82
CA LEU A 632 -30.25 0.45 -3.58
C LEU A 632 -30.48 1.73 -4.38
N ALA A 633 -31.07 1.64 -5.60
CA ALA A 633 -31.38 2.81 -6.41
C ALA A 633 -32.42 3.71 -5.76
N VAL A 634 -33.34 3.17 -4.99
CA VAL A 634 -34.35 3.94 -4.27
C VAL A 634 -33.85 4.37 -2.90
N ASP A 635 -33.27 3.46 -2.14
CA ASP A 635 -32.81 3.72 -0.76
C ASP A 635 -31.62 4.68 -0.68
N SER A 636 -30.83 4.76 -1.73
CA SER A 636 -29.69 5.71 -1.82
C SER A 636 -30.10 7.14 -2.17
N ALA A 637 -31.39 7.45 -2.20
CA ALA A 637 -31.94 8.78 -2.39
C ALA A 637 -32.38 9.42 -1.05
N PRO A 638 -32.56 10.75 -1.00
CA PRO A 638 -33.11 11.41 0.19
C PRO A 638 -34.41 10.75 0.64
N THR A 639 -34.54 10.46 1.92
CA THR A 639 -35.59 9.61 2.52
C THR A 639 -37.00 10.02 2.07
N ILE A 640 -37.30 11.31 2.00
CA ILE A 640 -38.62 11.80 1.58
C ILE A 640 -38.89 11.43 0.12
N ARG A 641 -37.93 11.59 -0.76
CA ARG A 641 -38.04 11.25 -2.19
C ARG A 641 -38.18 9.75 -2.40
N ALA A 642 -37.42 8.96 -1.68
CA ALA A 642 -37.50 7.50 -1.71
C ALA A 642 -38.91 7.03 -1.28
N LYS A 643 -39.44 7.54 -0.17
CA LYS A 643 -40.78 7.22 0.30
C LYS A 643 -41.87 7.63 -0.69
N LEU A 644 -41.79 8.85 -1.25
CA LEU A 644 -42.73 9.34 -2.27
C LEU A 644 -42.70 8.47 -3.53
N PHE A 645 -41.49 8.15 -4.02
CA PHE A 645 -41.32 7.30 -5.21
C PHE A 645 -41.94 5.91 -4.99
N ARG A 646 -41.67 5.25 -3.86
CA ARG A 646 -42.24 3.95 -3.53
C ARG A 646 -43.76 4.01 -3.50
N LYS A 647 -44.36 5.03 -2.87
CA LYS A 647 -45.81 5.21 -2.80
C LYS A 647 -46.44 5.41 -4.19
N LEU A 648 -45.84 6.27 -5.01
CA LEU A 648 -46.36 6.53 -6.37
C LEU A 648 -46.24 5.27 -7.24
N PHE A 649 -45.15 4.53 -7.14
CA PHE A 649 -44.95 3.31 -7.92
C PHE A 649 -45.98 2.23 -7.59
N VAL A 650 -46.23 1.97 -6.31
CA VAL A 650 -47.27 1.02 -5.85
C VAL A 650 -48.64 1.43 -6.35
N THR A 651 -48.99 2.71 -6.23
CA THR A 651 -50.32 3.22 -6.66
C THR A 651 -50.49 3.11 -8.20
N CYS A 652 -49.43 3.34 -8.95
CA CYS A 652 -49.48 3.19 -10.40
C CYS A 652 -49.54 1.70 -10.82
N ALA A 653 -48.82 0.81 -10.15
CA ALA A 653 -48.82 -0.62 -10.45
C ALA A 653 -50.18 -1.25 -10.22
N HIS A 654 -50.93 -0.85 -9.15
CA HIS A 654 -52.31 -1.31 -8.94
C HIS A 654 -53.24 -0.84 -10.07
N LYS A 655 -53.10 0.41 -10.53
CA LYS A 655 -53.92 0.89 -11.65
C LYS A 655 -53.69 0.19 -12.98
N TRP A 656 -52.45 -0.32 -13.21
CA TRP A 656 -52.10 -1.06 -14.43
C TRP A 656 -52.55 -2.54 -14.40
N GLN A 657 -52.87 -3.08 -13.20
CA GLN A 657 -53.42 -4.43 -13.04
C GLN A 657 -54.95 -4.45 -13.20
N GLU A 658 -55.59 -3.28 -13.07
CA GLU A 658 -57.05 -3.12 -13.21
C GLU A 658 -57.49 -2.68 -14.64
N THR A 659 -56.51 -2.38 -15.52
CA THR A 659 -56.71 -2.11 -16.96
C THR A 659 -56.14 -3.28 -17.78
#